data_edd0644128f19bde6f351657aebc1a2e
#
_entry.id   edd0644128f19bde6f351657aebc1a2e
#
_cell.length_a   1.000
_cell.length_b   1.000
_cell.length_c   1.000
_cell.angle_alpha   90.00
_cell.angle_beta   90.00
_cell.angle_gamma   90.00
#
_symmetry.space_group_name_H-M   'P 1'
#
loop_
_entity.id
_entity.type
_entity.pdbx_description
1 polymer ?
#
loop_
_entity_poly.entity_id
_entity_poly.type
_entity_poly.pdbx_seq_one_letter_code
_entity_poly.pdbx_strand_id
1 'polypeptide(L)'
;MTKTAYPTLDRINSPADLRRLDRSRLQPLAHELRAFLLETVSQTGGHLSSNLGTVELSIALHRVFDTPRDRIVWDVGHQSYPHKILTGRRDAMPTLRQLGGLSGFPRRAESEYDTFGTAHSSTSISAALGMAVASRNLGDNVGPRRRRHIAVIGDGAMSAGMAFEAMNNAGVTADIDLLVILNDNDMSISPAVGALNRYLARLLSGRFYAAARSFARDVLSIAPPVLEIARRFEEHAKGMVSSATMFEEFGFNYVGPIDGHDLEALVPTLQNLRELRGPQFLHVVTRKGAGYKRAEADPIAYHGPSRFDPAVGLGKSSAPTRPTFTQVFGQWLCDQAEADSRLVAITPAMREGSGLVEFERRFPSRYFDVGIAEQHAVTFAAGIACEGLKPVVAIYSTFLQRGYDQLIHDVALQNLPVLFALDRSGLVGADGATHAGAYDIAYLRCIPNMVVLVPSDEDQCRRMLSAGFAHDGPVAVRYPRGTGIGAEIGADLQPIEIGKGEIRRQSQRQAQLHGGAGRVAILAFGTLLHPALAAAQALDATVVDMRCVKPLDLKLLRSLAADHDALITLEEHAIFGGAGSACAEALNAGGAADGGAEGEIDGPLRPMLMLGLPDRFIDHGDHQKLLAAEGLDAGGIERSIRNRFARWVAPRATVEHAGAPNSSAT
;
A
#
# COMPACT_ATOMS: atom_id res chain seq x y z
N MET A 1 29.23 9.79 33.85
CA MET A 1 28.12 8.95 33.37
C MET A 1 27.09 9.87 32.73
N THR A 2 27.03 9.90 31.40
CA THR A 2 25.99 10.61 30.68
C THR A 2 24.65 10.02 31.10
N LYS A 3 23.73 10.85 31.61
CA LYS A 3 22.36 10.44 31.92
C LYS A 3 21.75 9.88 30.64
N THR A 4 21.47 8.57 30.60
CA THR A 4 20.74 7.96 29.48
C THR A 4 19.36 8.59 29.40
N ALA A 5 18.94 9.00 28.22
CA ALA A 5 17.65 9.64 28.02
C ALA A 5 16.48 8.69 28.35
N TYR A 6 16.70 7.37 28.21
CA TYR A 6 15.71 6.30 28.34
C TYR A 6 16.17 5.18 29.27
N PRO A 7 16.30 5.42 30.59
CA PRO A 7 16.99 4.51 31.52
C PRO A 7 16.37 3.12 31.66
N THR A 8 15.08 2.95 31.37
CA THR A 8 14.40 1.65 31.37
C THR A 8 14.48 1.00 29.99
N LEU A 9 14.17 1.74 28.95
CA LEU A 9 14.17 1.24 27.56
C LEU A 9 15.58 0.82 27.10
N ASP A 10 16.62 1.53 27.53
CA ASP A 10 18.02 1.21 27.17
C ASP A 10 18.48 -0.16 27.68
N ARG A 11 17.75 -0.75 28.63
CA ARG A 11 18.02 -2.09 29.16
C ARG A 11 17.25 -3.20 28.43
N ILE A 12 16.33 -2.83 27.52
CA ILE A 12 15.51 -3.79 26.79
C ILE A 12 16.11 -3.99 25.40
N ASN A 13 16.80 -5.10 25.19
CA ASN A 13 17.35 -5.50 23.91
C ASN A 13 16.62 -6.70 23.31
N SER A 14 15.75 -7.34 24.10
CA SER A 14 14.94 -8.48 23.69
C SER A 14 13.66 -8.59 24.52
N PRO A 15 12.66 -9.32 24.08
CA PRO A 15 11.50 -9.68 24.90
C PRO A 15 11.85 -10.42 26.18
N ALA A 16 12.98 -11.15 26.22
CA ALA A 16 13.43 -11.81 27.42
C ALA A 16 13.82 -10.81 28.53
N ASP A 17 14.40 -9.67 28.18
CA ASP A 17 14.72 -8.60 29.13
C ASP A 17 13.45 -7.96 29.68
N LEU A 18 12.45 -7.73 28.80
CA LEU A 18 11.15 -7.20 29.20
C LEU A 18 10.42 -8.16 30.17
N ARG A 19 10.51 -9.47 29.95
CA ARG A 19 9.90 -10.47 30.85
C ARG A 19 10.54 -10.50 32.25
N ARG A 20 11.78 -10.05 32.39
CA ARG A 20 12.49 -9.93 33.69
C ARG A 20 12.24 -8.60 34.39
N LEU A 21 11.67 -7.61 33.70
CA LEU A 21 11.47 -6.28 34.26
C LEU A 21 10.41 -6.30 35.37
N ASP A 22 10.62 -5.59 36.45
CA ASP A 22 9.62 -5.45 37.52
C ASP A 22 8.34 -4.81 36.99
N ARG A 23 7.18 -5.26 37.49
CA ARG A 23 5.86 -4.75 37.07
C ARG A 23 5.75 -3.23 37.22
N SER A 24 6.28 -2.67 38.32
CA SER A 24 6.30 -1.22 38.58
C SER A 24 7.07 -0.40 37.53
N ARG A 25 7.91 -1.05 36.70
CA ARG A 25 8.71 -0.40 35.66
C ARG A 25 8.02 -0.41 34.29
N LEU A 26 6.89 -1.12 34.14
CA LEU A 26 6.21 -1.22 32.83
C LEU A 26 5.63 0.13 32.39
N GLN A 27 5.03 0.89 33.31
CA GLN A 27 4.50 2.22 32.99
C GLN A 27 5.61 3.24 32.66
N PRO A 28 6.72 3.34 33.42
CA PRO A 28 7.89 4.11 32.98
C PRO A 28 8.40 3.71 31.60
N LEU A 29 8.50 2.40 31.32
CA LEU A 29 8.90 1.91 30.00
C LEU A 29 7.96 2.39 28.88
N ALA A 30 6.64 2.37 29.11
CA ALA A 30 5.67 2.87 28.13
C ALA A 30 5.88 4.36 27.82
N HIS A 31 6.17 5.17 28.84
CA HIS A 31 6.47 6.59 28.64
C HIS A 31 7.78 6.80 27.85
N GLU A 32 8.84 6.07 28.18
CA GLU A 32 10.13 6.16 27.48
C GLU A 32 10.01 5.68 26.04
N LEU A 33 9.33 4.57 25.80
CA LEU A 33 9.09 4.02 24.46
C LEU A 33 8.30 4.99 23.58
N ARG A 34 7.27 5.64 24.14
CA ARG A 34 6.48 6.65 23.44
C ARG A 34 7.30 7.89 23.09
N ALA A 35 8.14 8.38 24.00
CA ALA A 35 9.04 9.50 23.75
C ALA A 35 10.06 9.17 22.66
N PHE A 36 10.68 7.99 22.72
CA PHE A 36 11.62 7.50 21.70
C PHE A 36 10.96 7.36 20.32
N LEU A 37 9.72 6.85 20.25
CA LEU A 37 8.96 6.78 19.00
C LEU A 37 8.70 8.15 18.40
N LEU A 38 8.28 9.11 19.22
CA LEU A 38 8.01 10.48 18.78
C LEU A 38 9.28 11.13 18.24
N GLU A 39 10.40 11.02 18.95
CA GLU A 39 11.70 11.53 18.53
C GLU A 39 12.13 10.89 17.19
N THR A 40 12.09 9.56 17.09
CA THR A 40 12.53 8.84 15.89
C THR A 40 11.66 9.20 14.67
N VAL A 41 10.33 9.06 14.79
CA VAL A 41 9.44 9.27 13.65
C VAL A 41 9.41 10.75 13.22
N SER A 42 9.62 11.68 14.14
CA SER A 42 9.76 13.10 13.77
C SER A 42 10.93 13.37 12.84
N GLN A 43 12.00 12.56 12.94
CA GLN A 43 13.21 12.69 12.12
C GLN A 43 13.17 11.82 10.85
N THR A 44 12.56 10.65 10.89
CA THR A 44 12.52 9.72 9.74
C THR A 44 11.28 9.91 8.87
N GLY A 45 10.19 10.44 9.43
CA GLY A 45 8.84 10.24 8.92
C GLY A 45 8.37 8.79 9.18
N GLY A 46 7.11 8.50 8.88
CA GLY A 46 6.53 7.16 9.05
C GLY A 46 5.19 7.20 9.78
N HIS A 47 4.67 6.02 10.14
CA HIS A 47 3.40 5.92 10.85
C HIS A 47 3.57 6.33 12.32
N LEU A 48 2.85 7.34 12.79
CA LEU A 48 3.02 7.85 14.16
C LEU A 48 1.80 7.55 15.04
N SER A 49 0.62 8.08 14.69
CA SER A 49 -0.56 8.02 15.57
C SER A 49 -0.96 6.59 15.94
N SER A 50 -0.88 5.66 15.00
CA SER A 50 -1.19 4.24 15.24
C SER A 50 -0.18 3.58 16.17
N ASN A 51 1.11 3.90 16.03
CA ASN A 51 2.17 3.37 16.91
C ASN A 51 2.09 3.88 18.34
N LEU A 52 1.76 5.16 18.52
CA LEU A 52 1.53 5.73 19.85
C LEU A 52 0.34 5.05 20.57
N GLY A 53 -0.65 4.59 19.83
CA GLY A 53 -1.81 3.86 20.36
C GLY A 53 -1.51 2.43 20.81
N THR A 54 -0.45 1.79 20.31
CA THR A 54 -0.15 0.36 20.57
C THR A 54 1.05 0.14 21.49
N VAL A 55 1.55 1.17 22.16
CA VAL A 55 2.72 1.08 23.04
C VAL A 55 2.50 0.08 24.17
N GLU A 56 1.44 0.25 24.96
CA GLU A 56 1.10 -0.60 26.09
C GLU A 56 0.74 -2.02 25.62
N LEU A 57 -0.02 -2.14 24.54
CA LEU A 57 -0.37 -3.44 23.96
C LEU A 57 0.89 -4.23 23.55
N SER A 58 1.87 -3.58 22.92
CA SER A 58 3.13 -4.22 22.51
C SER A 58 3.94 -4.67 23.74
N ILE A 59 4.01 -3.84 24.78
CA ILE A 59 4.66 -4.19 26.05
C ILE A 59 3.97 -5.41 26.66
N ALA A 60 2.66 -5.39 26.78
CA ALA A 60 1.88 -6.47 27.40
C ALA A 60 2.03 -7.79 26.63
N LEU A 61 2.00 -7.76 25.31
CA LEU A 61 2.18 -8.92 24.45
C LEU A 61 3.56 -9.56 24.66
N HIS A 62 4.64 -8.80 24.58
CA HIS A 62 6.00 -9.32 24.76
C HIS A 62 6.33 -9.66 26.21
N ARG A 63 5.59 -9.10 27.18
CA ARG A 63 5.68 -9.47 28.59
C ARG A 63 5.05 -10.84 28.90
N VAL A 64 3.92 -11.13 28.25
CA VAL A 64 3.10 -12.31 28.57
C VAL A 64 3.48 -13.50 27.68
N PHE A 65 3.67 -13.30 26.40
CA PHE A 65 3.94 -14.37 25.43
C PHE A 65 5.44 -14.60 25.24
N ASP A 66 5.81 -15.85 25.04
CA ASP A 66 7.22 -16.27 24.85
C ASP A 66 7.64 -16.14 23.37
N THR A 67 7.69 -14.89 22.90
CA THR A 67 8.15 -14.61 21.52
C THR A 67 9.66 -14.80 21.39
N PRO A 68 10.18 -15.30 20.25
CA PRO A 68 9.47 -15.59 18.98
C PRO A 68 8.80 -16.99 18.92
N ARG A 69 8.87 -17.80 20.00
CA ARG A 69 8.19 -19.11 20.03
C ARG A 69 6.69 -18.97 19.85
N ASP A 70 6.03 -18.17 20.69
CA ASP A 70 4.67 -17.71 20.46
C ASP A 70 4.66 -16.74 19.27
N ARG A 71 3.68 -16.84 18.39
CA ARG A 71 3.62 -16.12 17.12
C ARG A 71 2.67 -14.94 17.20
N ILE A 72 3.17 -13.74 16.90
CA ILE A 72 2.35 -12.53 16.78
C ILE A 72 2.31 -12.10 15.34
N VAL A 73 1.10 -11.97 14.78
CA VAL A 73 0.84 -11.44 13.44
C VAL A 73 0.16 -10.09 13.58
N TRP A 74 0.82 -9.04 13.12
CA TRP A 74 0.29 -7.68 13.10
C TRP A 74 -0.48 -7.44 11.80
N ASP A 75 -1.76 -7.14 11.88
CA ASP A 75 -2.55 -6.79 10.71
C ASP A 75 -2.12 -5.43 10.16
N VAL A 76 -2.01 -5.26 8.85
CA VAL A 76 -1.33 -4.14 8.20
C VAL A 76 0.11 -3.98 8.68
N GLY A 77 0.34 -3.90 9.98
CA GLY A 77 1.67 -3.77 10.59
C GLY A 77 2.22 -2.35 10.65
N HIS A 78 1.45 -1.34 10.25
CA HIS A 78 1.82 0.08 10.37
C HIS A 78 1.90 0.56 11.83
N GLN A 79 1.37 -0.19 12.77
CA GLN A 79 1.38 0.04 14.21
C GLN A 79 2.45 -0.78 14.97
N SER A 80 3.43 -1.36 14.28
CA SER A 80 4.38 -2.34 14.83
C SER A 80 5.75 -1.77 15.23
N TYR A 81 5.94 -0.44 15.25
CA TYR A 81 7.22 0.13 15.64
C TYR A 81 7.60 -0.15 17.11
N PRO A 82 6.67 -0.11 18.10
CA PRO A 82 6.96 -0.59 19.45
C PRO A 82 7.45 -2.05 19.47
N HIS A 83 6.84 -2.92 18.67
CA HIS A 83 7.29 -4.30 18.50
C HIS A 83 8.72 -4.37 17.98
N LYS A 84 9.10 -3.59 16.93
CA LYS A 84 10.46 -3.55 16.40
C LYS A 84 11.47 -3.12 17.47
N ILE A 85 11.16 -2.07 18.23
CA ILE A 85 12.01 -1.53 19.28
C ILE A 85 12.22 -2.57 20.38
N LEU A 86 11.17 -3.21 20.88
CA LEU A 86 11.20 -4.20 21.95
C LEU A 86 11.86 -5.54 21.54
N THR A 87 12.02 -5.76 20.23
CA THR A 87 12.63 -6.98 19.66
C THR A 87 14.04 -6.74 19.10
N GLY A 88 14.78 -5.78 19.67
CA GLY A 88 16.22 -5.59 19.43
C GLY A 88 16.57 -4.68 18.24
N ARG A 89 15.60 -3.98 17.65
CA ARG A 89 15.84 -3.08 16.50
C ARG A 89 15.84 -1.59 16.89
N ARG A 90 15.90 -1.26 18.18
CA ARG A 90 15.90 0.12 18.68
C ARG A 90 16.97 0.97 18.01
N ASP A 91 18.21 0.49 18.00
CA ASP A 91 19.36 1.26 17.50
C ASP A 91 19.34 1.46 15.98
N ALA A 92 18.59 0.62 15.26
CA ALA A 92 18.38 0.74 13.82
C ALA A 92 17.18 1.64 13.45
N MET A 93 16.35 2.04 14.41
CA MET A 93 15.16 2.87 14.14
C MET A 93 15.46 4.18 13.39
N PRO A 94 16.60 4.86 13.54
CA PRO A 94 16.94 6.03 12.72
C PRO A 94 17.04 5.76 11.21
N THR A 95 17.13 4.48 10.79
CA THR A 95 17.17 4.07 9.37
C THR A 95 15.79 3.69 8.83
N LEU A 96 14.73 3.88 9.61
CA LEU A 96 13.37 3.48 9.26
C LEU A 96 12.95 4.04 7.90
N ARG A 97 12.46 3.16 7.00
CA ARG A 97 11.95 3.47 5.65
C ARG A 97 13.00 4.08 4.69
N GLN A 98 14.29 3.97 5.03
CA GLN A 98 15.40 4.37 4.17
C GLN A 98 16.01 3.15 3.48
N LEU A 99 16.58 3.34 2.30
CA LEU A 99 17.22 2.25 1.54
C LEU A 99 18.26 1.52 2.37
N GLY A 100 18.14 0.20 2.47
CA GLY A 100 19.00 -0.65 3.30
C GLY A 100 18.73 -0.57 4.80
N GLY A 101 17.75 0.22 5.25
CA GLY A 101 17.33 0.37 6.63
C GLY A 101 16.11 -0.48 6.98
N LEU A 102 15.48 -0.18 8.13
CA LEU A 102 14.30 -0.88 8.62
C LEU A 102 13.08 -0.62 7.75
N SER A 103 12.33 -1.68 7.47
CA SER A 103 11.01 -1.60 6.82
C SER A 103 9.98 -0.89 7.71
N GLY A 104 9.07 -0.15 7.10
CA GLY A 104 7.90 0.43 7.78
C GLY A 104 6.85 -0.58 8.24
N PHE A 105 7.01 -1.86 7.88
CA PHE A 105 6.09 -2.96 8.18
C PHE A 105 6.87 -4.18 8.68
N PRO A 106 6.21 -5.16 9.34
CA PRO A 106 6.83 -6.44 9.67
C PRO A 106 7.36 -7.16 8.42
N ARG A 107 8.60 -7.66 8.52
CA ARG A 107 9.27 -8.36 7.42
C ARG A 107 10.08 -9.55 7.96
N ARG A 108 9.73 -10.76 7.55
CA ARG A 108 10.38 -12.00 8.03
C ARG A 108 11.90 -12.02 7.83
N ALA A 109 12.38 -11.42 6.75
CA ALA A 109 13.81 -11.34 6.49
C ALA A 109 14.54 -10.33 7.39
N GLU A 110 13.82 -9.47 8.12
CA GLU A 110 14.38 -8.45 9.00
C GLU A 110 14.59 -8.98 10.44
N SER A 111 13.66 -9.84 10.90
CA SER A 111 13.70 -10.35 12.28
C SER A 111 12.92 -11.65 12.42
N GLU A 112 13.41 -12.56 13.28
CA GLU A 112 12.70 -13.79 13.68
C GLU A 112 11.39 -13.51 14.44
N TYR A 113 11.25 -12.32 15.01
CA TYR A 113 10.03 -11.86 15.69
C TYR A 113 8.95 -11.41 14.71
N ASP A 114 9.29 -11.07 13.47
CA ASP A 114 8.35 -10.75 12.41
C ASP A 114 7.85 -12.07 11.78
N THR A 115 6.94 -12.75 12.47
CA THR A 115 6.51 -14.12 12.12
C THR A 115 5.79 -14.19 10.78
N PHE A 116 5.19 -13.10 10.33
CA PHE A 116 4.52 -12.94 9.03
C PHE A 116 4.77 -11.54 8.48
N GLY A 117 5.14 -11.44 7.20
CA GLY A 117 5.26 -10.17 6.52
C GLY A 117 3.88 -9.60 6.21
N THR A 118 3.67 -8.33 6.57
CA THR A 118 2.39 -7.65 6.35
C THR A 118 2.60 -6.30 5.68
N ALA A 119 1.54 -5.64 5.29
CA ALA A 119 1.37 -4.26 4.90
C ALA A 119 -0.03 -4.02 4.31
N HIS A 120 -0.63 -5.07 3.72
CA HIS A 120 -2.04 -5.08 3.35
C HIS A 120 -2.87 -5.58 4.55
N SER A 121 -4.09 -5.06 4.67
CA SER A 121 -4.97 -5.34 5.80
C SER A 121 -5.59 -6.74 5.76
N SER A 122 -6.17 -7.14 6.91
CA SER A 122 -7.17 -8.21 7.03
C SER A 122 -6.64 -9.63 6.81
N THR A 123 -5.30 -9.80 6.82
CA THR A 123 -4.65 -11.10 6.61
C THR A 123 -4.26 -11.80 7.93
N SER A 124 -4.22 -11.06 9.04
CA SER A 124 -3.63 -11.54 10.29
C SER A 124 -4.35 -12.74 10.89
N ILE A 125 -5.68 -12.75 10.88
CA ILE A 125 -6.48 -13.86 11.44
C ILE A 125 -6.24 -15.13 10.62
N SER A 126 -6.32 -15.06 9.29
CA SER A 126 -6.03 -16.20 8.42
C SER A 126 -4.61 -16.75 8.61
N ALA A 127 -3.61 -15.84 8.66
CA ALA A 127 -2.22 -16.25 8.85
C ALA A 127 -1.99 -16.92 10.22
N ALA A 128 -2.52 -16.33 11.29
CA ALA A 128 -2.42 -16.90 12.64
C ALA A 128 -3.18 -18.22 12.76
N LEU A 129 -4.36 -18.34 12.15
CA LEU A 129 -5.10 -19.60 12.07
C LEU A 129 -4.30 -20.70 11.36
N GLY A 130 -3.71 -20.39 10.21
CA GLY A 130 -2.85 -21.32 9.48
C GLY A 130 -1.65 -21.80 10.32
N MET A 131 -1.02 -20.87 11.07
CA MET A 131 0.07 -21.20 11.99
C MET A 131 -0.42 -22.07 13.17
N ALA A 132 -1.63 -21.82 13.69
CA ALA A 132 -2.22 -22.60 14.77
C ALA A 132 -2.52 -24.03 14.32
N VAL A 133 -3.08 -24.21 13.15
CA VAL A 133 -3.32 -25.51 12.52
C VAL A 133 -2.00 -26.25 12.29
N ALA A 134 -0.98 -25.56 11.79
CA ALA A 134 0.35 -26.16 11.61
C ALA A 134 0.95 -26.64 12.93
N SER A 135 0.88 -25.81 13.99
CA SER A 135 1.35 -26.17 15.33
C SER A 135 0.60 -27.38 15.91
N ARG A 136 -0.71 -27.46 15.70
CA ARG A 136 -1.52 -28.61 16.09
C ARG A 136 -1.00 -29.88 15.38
N ASN A 137 -0.81 -29.82 14.08
CA ASN A 137 -0.38 -30.97 13.28
C ASN A 137 1.06 -31.41 13.58
N LEU A 138 1.89 -30.48 14.05
CA LEU A 138 3.28 -30.76 14.50
C LEU A 138 3.37 -31.18 15.98
N GLY A 139 2.25 -31.15 16.73
CA GLY A 139 2.23 -31.49 18.15
C GLY A 139 2.78 -30.37 19.06
N ASP A 140 2.96 -29.16 18.56
CA ASP A 140 3.47 -28.00 19.30
C ASP A 140 2.39 -27.33 20.18
N ASN A 141 1.13 -27.76 20.07
CA ASN A 141 -0.01 -27.20 20.81
C ASN A 141 -0.34 -27.98 22.12
N VAL A 142 0.54 -28.85 22.59
CA VAL A 142 0.33 -29.67 23.79
C VAL A 142 1.36 -29.37 24.87
N GLY A 143 0.99 -29.69 26.14
CA GLY A 143 1.85 -29.52 27.30
C GLY A 143 2.05 -28.07 27.77
N PRO A 144 2.94 -27.88 28.77
CA PRO A 144 3.13 -26.57 29.39
C PRO A 144 3.76 -25.52 28.47
N ARG A 145 4.46 -25.97 27.44
CA ARG A 145 5.13 -25.14 26.44
C ARG A 145 4.39 -25.08 25.11
N ARG A 146 3.08 -25.31 25.11
CA ARG A 146 2.29 -25.19 23.89
C ARG A 146 2.46 -23.79 23.25
N ARG A 147 2.56 -23.75 21.92
CA ARG A 147 2.73 -22.53 21.15
C ARG A 147 1.40 -21.78 20.98
N ARG A 148 1.39 -20.48 21.18
CA ARG A 148 0.21 -19.62 20.98
C ARG A 148 0.37 -18.81 19.69
N HIS A 149 -0.76 -18.51 19.07
CA HIS A 149 -0.83 -17.74 17.83
C HIS A 149 -1.75 -16.55 18.06
N ILE A 150 -1.24 -15.35 17.89
CA ILE A 150 -1.89 -14.09 18.19
C ILE A 150 -2.03 -13.29 16.92
N ALA A 151 -3.25 -12.90 16.54
CA ALA A 151 -3.54 -11.94 15.50
C ALA A 151 -3.93 -10.61 16.15
N VAL A 152 -3.23 -9.52 15.83
CA VAL A 152 -3.59 -8.17 16.26
C VAL A 152 -4.16 -7.43 15.06
N ILE A 153 -5.46 -7.15 15.08
CA ILE A 153 -6.20 -6.54 13.97
C ILE A 153 -6.88 -5.25 14.41
N GLY A 154 -6.84 -4.21 13.57
CA GLY A 154 -7.58 -2.97 13.82
C GLY A 154 -9.04 -3.06 13.38
N ASP A 155 -9.89 -2.22 13.96
CA ASP A 155 -11.33 -2.11 13.65
C ASP A 155 -11.59 -1.87 12.15
N GLY A 156 -10.83 -0.98 11.51
CA GLY A 156 -10.92 -0.76 10.06
C GLY A 156 -10.59 -2.00 9.23
N ALA A 157 -9.58 -2.78 9.63
CA ALA A 157 -9.19 -4.00 8.93
C ALA A 157 -10.18 -5.16 9.12
N MET A 158 -11.00 -5.12 10.17
CA MET A 158 -12.10 -6.06 10.39
C MET A 158 -13.22 -5.94 9.36
N SER A 159 -13.31 -4.85 8.61
CA SER A 159 -14.38 -4.63 7.62
C SER A 159 -14.23 -5.45 6.35
N ALA A 160 -13.07 -6.02 6.07
CA ALA A 160 -12.84 -6.83 4.88
C ALA A 160 -13.42 -8.26 4.98
N GLY A 161 -13.91 -8.80 3.88
CA GLY A 161 -14.48 -10.14 3.81
C GLY A 161 -13.56 -11.23 4.35
N MET A 162 -12.25 -11.18 4.03
CA MET A 162 -11.26 -12.16 4.50
C MET A 162 -11.20 -12.27 6.03
N ALA A 163 -11.40 -11.18 6.79
CA ALA A 163 -11.44 -11.24 8.24
C ALA A 163 -12.63 -12.06 8.73
N PHE A 164 -13.81 -11.89 8.12
CA PHE A 164 -15.02 -12.66 8.41
C PHE A 164 -14.88 -14.13 8.00
N GLU A 165 -14.33 -14.41 6.83
CA GLU A 165 -14.03 -15.77 6.36
C GLU A 165 -13.10 -16.52 7.33
N ALA A 166 -12.04 -15.83 7.78
CA ALA A 166 -11.09 -16.38 8.75
C ALA A 166 -11.74 -16.64 10.12
N MET A 167 -12.58 -15.72 10.63
CA MET A 167 -13.30 -15.94 11.88
C MET A 167 -14.28 -17.09 11.76
N ASN A 168 -15.08 -17.15 10.70
CA ASN A 168 -16.01 -18.23 10.45
C ASN A 168 -15.32 -19.60 10.44
N ASN A 169 -14.13 -19.67 9.85
CA ASN A 169 -13.34 -20.92 9.80
C ASN A 169 -12.70 -21.23 11.16
N ALA A 170 -12.13 -20.23 11.84
CA ALA A 170 -11.47 -20.39 13.13
C ALA A 170 -12.42 -20.89 14.22
N GLY A 171 -13.67 -20.40 14.24
CA GLY A 171 -14.65 -20.74 15.26
C GLY A 171 -15.07 -22.20 15.29
N VAL A 172 -14.94 -22.91 14.17
CA VAL A 172 -15.24 -24.35 14.07
C VAL A 172 -14.00 -25.22 14.04
N THR A 173 -12.80 -24.63 14.06
CA THR A 173 -11.54 -25.38 14.02
C THR A 173 -11.19 -25.86 15.43
N ALA A 174 -11.28 -27.17 15.65
CA ALA A 174 -10.98 -27.78 16.93
C ALA A 174 -9.46 -27.78 17.26
N ASP A 175 -9.15 -27.83 18.55
CA ASP A 175 -7.80 -28.04 19.10
C ASP A 175 -6.74 -27.06 18.59
N ILE A 176 -7.10 -25.78 18.47
CA ILE A 176 -6.16 -24.70 18.16
C ILE A 176 -5.98 -23.76 19.34
N ASP A 177 -4.82 -23.11 19.42
CA ASP A 177 -4.55 -22.01 20.36
C ASP A 177 -4.41 -20.71 19.54
N LEU A 178 -5.54 -20.02 19.31
CA LEU A 178 -5.64 -18.78 18.56
C LEU A 178 -6.23 -17.68 19.45
N LEU A 179 -5.53 -16.55 19.53
CA LEU A 179 -6.02 -15.32 20.16
C LEU A 179 -6.12 -14.22 19.09
N VAL A 180 -7.32 -13.74 18.83
CA VAL A 180 -7.57 -12.54 18.03
C VAL A 180 -7.70 -11.35 18.98
N ILE A 181 -6.91 -10.32 18.75
CA ILE A 181 -6.96 -9.05 19.51
C ILE A 181 -7.47 -7.97 18.57
N LEU A 182 -8.70 -7.52 18.80
CA LEU A 182 -9.24 -6.35 18.14
C LEU A 182 -8.70 -5.10 18.84
N ASN A 183 -7.90 -4.33 18.13
CA ASN A 183 -7.42 -3.01 18.54
C ASN A 183 -8.40 -1.95 18.01
N ASP A 184 -9.42 -1.66 18.80
CA ASP A 184 -10.48 -0.71 18.47
C ASP A 184 -10.06 0.71 18.85
N ASN A 185 -10.00 1.59 17.87
CA ASN A 185 -9.66 3.01 18.08
C ASN A 185 -10.62 3.96 17.34
N ASP A 186 -11.78 3.43 16.91
CA ASP A 186 -12.86 4.14 16.22
C ASP A 186 -12.40 4.85 14.93
N MET A 187 -11.34 4.32 14.30
CA MET A 187 -10.75 4.93 13.10
C MET A 187 -10.07 3.91 12.19
N SER A 188 -10.34 4.01 10.89
CA SER A 188 -9.42 3.51 9.86
C SER A 188 -8.37 4.58 9.51
N ILE A 189 -7.98 4.76 8.25
CA ILE A 189 -7.21 5.93 7.78
C ILE A 189 -8.11 7.17 7.83
N SER A 190 -9.36 7.04 7.38
CA SER A 190 -10.47 8.00 7.53
C SER A 190 -11.35 7.62 8.72
N PRO A 191 -12.34 8.42 9.11
CA PRO A 191 -13.36 8.02 10.06
C PRO A 191 -13.99 6.68 9.65
N ALA A 192 -14.16 5.78 10.61
CA ALA A 192 -14.64 4.43 10.33
C ALA A 192 -16.07 4.44 9.78
N VAL A 193 -16.34 3.63 8.76
CA VAL A 193 -17.64 3.54 8.08
C VAL A 193 -18.29 2.16 8.26
N GLY A 194 -19.61 2.10 8.05
CA GLY A 194 -20.36 0.85 7.98
C GLY A 194 -21.04 0.41 9.28
N ALA A 195 -21.79 -0.70 9.18
CA ALA A 195 -22.60 -1.21 10.27
C ALA A 195 -21.76 -1.86 11.39
N LEU A 196 -20.62 -2.46 11.03
CA LEU A 196 -19.70 -3.06 12.02
C LEU A 196 -19.18 -2.02 12.99
N ASN A 197 -18.77 -0.84 12.51
CA ASN A 197 -18.31 0.24 13.36
C ASN A 197 -19.40 0.71 14.32
N ARG A 198 -20.64 0.89 13.83
CA ARG A 198 -21.79 1.21 14.70
C ARG A 198 -22.08 0.11 15.72
N TYR A 199 -21.82 -1.14 15.38
CA TYR A 199 -21.94 -2.26 16.32
C TYR A 199 -20.87 -2.18 17.42
N LEU A 200 -19.59 -1.95 17.06
CA LEU A 200 -18.50 -1.78 18.01
C LEU A 200 -18.74 -0.58 18.94
N ALA A 201 -19.14 0.57 18.38
CA ALA A 201 -19.48 1.75 19.16
C ALA A 201 -20.63 1.48 20.20
N ARG A 202 -21.61 0.64 19.86
CA ARG A 202 -22.65 0.21 20.81
C ARG A 202 -22.09 -0.68 21.92
N LEU A 203 -21.14 -1.56 21.64
CA LEU A 203 -20.46 -2.33 22.67
C LEU A 203 -19.71 -1.43 23.66
N LEU A 204 -19.12 -0.32 23.18
CA LEU A 204 -18.42 0.65 24.02
C LEU A 204 -19.35 1.55 24.82
N SER A 205 -20.52 1.93 24.29
CA SER A 205 -21.44 2.89 24.92
C SER A 205 -22.42 2.28 25.92
N GLY A 206 -22.51 0.95 25.98
CA GLY A 206 -23.52 0.25 26.79
C GLY A 206 -23.08 -0.04 28.21
N ARG A 207 -24.03 -0.63 29.01
CA ARG A 207 -23.80 -1.14 30.37
C ARG A 207 -22.63 -2.13 30.45
N PHE A 208 -22.23 -2.71 29.33
CA PHE A 208 -21.09 -3.61 29.18
C PHE A 208 -19.75 -2.96 29.55
N TYR A 209 -19.49 -1.73 29.10
CA TYR A 209 -18.23 -1.02 29.43
C TYR A 209 -18.14 -0.72 30.94
N ALA A 210 -19.26 -0.31 31.57
CA ALA A 210 -19.30 -0.06 33.01
C ALA A 210 -19.11 -1.35 33.80
N ALA A 211 -19.72 -2.46 33.37
CA ALA A 211 -19.59 -3.77 34.01
C ALA A 211 -18.17 -4.36 33.84
N ALA A 212 -17.59 -4.25 32.66
CA ALA A 212 -16.21 -4.70 32.38
C ALA A 212 -15.18 -3.90 33.20
N ARG A 213 -15.40 -2.59 33.39
CA ARG A 213 -14.53 -1.73 34.21
C ARG A 213 -14.63 -2.03 35.72
N SER A 214 -15.84 -2.36 36.24
CA SER A 214 -16.02 -2.82 37.63
C SER A 214 -15.42 -4.20 37.84
N PHE A 215 -15.61 -5.12 36.87
CA PHE A 215 -15.11 -6.48 36.93
C PHE A 215 -13.55 -6.54 36.88
N ALA A 216 -12.90 -5.75 36.04
CA ALA A 216 -11.45 -5.65 36.03
C ALA A 216 -10.88 -5.20 37.39
N ARG A 217 -11.62 -4.36 38.13
CA ARG A 217 -11.26 -3.89 39.45
C ARG A 217 -11.48 -4.94 40.52
N ASP A 218 -12.53 -5.75 40.40
CA ASP A 218 -12.91 -6.80 41.35
C ASP A 218 -12.08 -8.08 41.18
N VAL A 219 -11.69 -8.44 39.98
CA VAL A 219 -10.78 -9.58 39.67
C VAL A 219 -9.36 -9.32 40.17
N LEU A 220 -8.93 -8.06 40.26
CA LEU A 220 -7.64 -7.67 40.84
C LEU A 220 -7.53 -7.86 42.34
N SER A 221 -8.65 -8.01 43.05
CA SER A 221 -8.67 -8.12 44.52
C SER A 221 -8.70 -9.54 45.09
N ILE A 222 -8.98 -10.56 44.25
CA ILE A 222 -9.16 -11.95 44.72
C ILE A 222 -8.50 -12.90 43.72
N ALA A 223 -7.54 -13.73 44.17
CA ALA A 223 -6.95 -14.83 43.42
C ALA A 223 -7.74 -16.13 43.59
N PRO A 224 -8.70 -16.45 42.70
CA PRO A 224 -9.38 -17.75 42.68
C PRO A 224 -8.92 -18.60 41.49
N PRO A 225 -9.08 -19.93 41.52
CA PRO A 225 -8.74 -20.79 40.40
C PRO A 225 -9.62 -20.51 39.18
N VAL A 226 -8.98 -20.56 38.02
CA VAL A 226 -9.47 -20.18 36.67
C VAL A 226 -10.86 -20.74 36.31
N LEU A 227 -11.22 -21.91 36.82
CA LEU A 227 -12.50 -22.55 36.54
C LEU A 227 -13.71 -21.84 37.18
N GLU A 228 -13.51 -21.19 38.34
CA GLU A 228 -14.58 -20.51 39.10
C GLU A 228 -14.87 -19.13 38.51
N ILE A 229 -13.87 -18.50 37.88
CA ILE A 229 -14.04 -17.23 37.19
C ILE A 229 -14.83 -17.43 35.90
N ALA A 230 -14.52 -18.45 35.10
CA ALA A 230 -15.30 -18.82 33.92
C ALA A 230 -16.76 -19.16 34.27
N ARG A 231 -16.99 -19.86 35.38
CA ARG A 231 -18.34 -20.25 35.85
C ARG A 231 -19.13 -19.03 36.34
N ARG A 232 -18.51 -18.10 37.05
CA ARG A 232 -19.16 -16.86 37.48
C ARG A 232 -19.46 -15.91 36.35
N PHE A 233 -18.62 -15.92 35.31
CA PHE A 233 -18.90 -15.20 34.05
C PHE A 233 -20.15 -15.75 33.37
N GLU A 234 -20.26 -17.08 33.29
CA GLU A 234 -21.42 -17.77 32.72
C GLU A 234 -22.69 -17.56 33.52
N GLU A 235 -22.60 -17.53 34.84
CA GLU A 235 -23.75 -17.30 35.76
C GLU A 235 -24.20 -15.82 35.78
N HIS A 236 -23.28 -14.85 35.66
CA HIS A 236 -23.63 -13.42 35.55
C HIS A 236 -24.16 -13.06 34.16
N ALA A 237 -23.66 -13.72 33.10
CA ALA A 237 -24.18 -13.57 31.76
C ALA A 237 -25.58 -14.17 31.57
N LYS A 238 -25.90 -15.26 32.29
CA LYS A 238 -27.25 -15.89 32.27
C LYS A 238 -28.34 -15.11 33.05
N GLY A 239 -27.92 -14.21 33.94
CA GLY A 239 -28.84 -13.35 34.68
C GLY A 239 -29.24 -12.03 33.99
N MET A 240 -28.55 -11.67 32.94
CA MET A 240 -28.90 -10.55 32.05
C MET A 240 -29.23 -11.14 30.70
N VAL A 241 -30.41 -10.91 30.18
CA VAL A 241 -30.81 -11.22 28.78
C VAL A 241 -29.95 -10.35 27.88
N SER A 242 -28.71 -10.75 27.63
CA SER A 242 -27.83 -10.16 26.63
C SER A 242 -27.70 -11.17 25.48
N SER A 243 -28.14 -10.76 24.32
CA SER A 243 -27.80 -11.46 23.07
C SER A 243 -26.28 -11.66 23.00
N ALA A 244 -25.83 -12.87 22.66
CA ALA A 244 -24.44 -13.17 22.41
C ALA A 244 -23.84 -12.13 21.44
N THR A 245 -22.57 -11.79 21.62
CA THR A 245 -21.88 -10.91 20.67
C THR A 245 -21.72 -11.63 19.34
N MET A 246 -21.59 -10.89 18.25
CA MET A 246 -21.30 -11.46 16.92
C MET A 246 -20.08 -12.40 16.97
N PHE A 247 -19.08 -12.11 17.78
CA PHE A 247 -17.89 -12.92 17.90
C PHE A 247 -18.14 -14.25 18.60
N GLU A 248 -19.05 -14.29 19.58
CA GLU A 248 -19.50 -15.52 20.24
C GLU A 248 -20.32 -16.39 19.28
N GLU A 249 -21.14 -15.79 18.43
CA GLU A 249 -21.87 -16.51 17.38
C GLU A 249 -20.93 -17.17 16.35
N PHE A 250 -19.75 -16.58 16.11
CA PHE A 250 -18.69 -17.20 15.34
C PHE A 250 -17.91 -18.29 16.11
N GLY A 251 -18.21 -18.55 17.39
CA GLY A 251 -17.57 -19.60 18.19
C GLY A 251 -16.32 -19.15 18.95
N PHE A 252 -16.09 -17.85 19.09
CA PHE A 252 -15.00 -17.33 19.91
C PHE A 252 -15.43 -17.12 21.35
N ASN A 253 -14.52 -17.34 22.30
CA ASN A 253 -14.67 -16.82 23.65
C ASN A 253 -14.31 -15.33 23.66
N TYR A 254 -15.31 -14.47 23.81
CA TYR A 254 -15.16 -13.02 23.77
C TYR A 254 -14.85 -12.44 25.14
N VAL A 255 -13.80 -11.59 25.21
CA VAL A 255 -13.40 -10.85 26.42
C VAL A 255 -13.23 -9.38 26.07
N GLY A 256 -13.82 -8.50 26.84
CA GLY A 256 -13.68 -7.06 26.66
C GLY A 256 -15.02 -6.32 26.59
N PRO A 257 -15.02 -5.03 26.23
CA PRO A 257 -13.85 -4.21 25.90
C PRO A 257 -13.02 -3.84 27.14
N ILE A 258 -11.68 -3.77 26.99
CA ILE A 258 -10.75 -3.33 28.03
C ILE A 258 -9.93 -2.13 27.56
N ASP A 259 -9.46 -1.30 28.50
CA ASP A 259 -8.59 -0.17 28.21
C ASP A 259 -7.18 -0.68 27.81
N GLY A 260 -6.79 -0.43 26.57
CA GLY A 260 -5.51 -0.83 26.01
C GLY A 260 -4.31 0.01 26.50
N HIS A 261 -4.56 1.10 27.23
CA HIS A 261 -3.54 1.91 27.88
C HIS A 261 -3.34 1.58 29.36
N ASP A 262 -4.17 0.70 29.94
CA ASP A 262 -4.05 0.23 31.30
C ASP A 262 -3.28 -1.10 31.37
N LEU A 263 -1.95 -1.03 31.61
CA LEU A 263 -1.10 -2.22 31.78
C LEU A 263 -1.48 -3.08 32.98
N GLU A 264 -2.11 -2.50 34.01
CA GLU A 264 -2.54 -3.23 35.20
C GLU A 264 -3.76 -4.13 34.90
N ALA A 265 -4.60 -3.74 33.95
CA ALA A 265 -5.69 -4.56 33.45
C ALA A 265 -5.26 -5.49 32.31
N LEU A 266 -4.45 -4.98 31.37
CA LEU A 266 -4.12 -5.66 30.12
C LEU A 266 -3.21 -6.89 30.35
N VAL A 267 -2.17 -6.77 31.19
CA VAL A 267 -1.22 -7.87 31.45
C VAL A 267 -1.88 -9.07 32.12
N PRO A 268 -2.66 -8.93 33.22
CA PRO A 268 -3.37 -10.06 33.80
C PRO A 268 -4.42 -10.69 32.87
N THR A 269 -5.13 -9.88 32.09
CA THR A 269 -6.11 -10.40 31.12
C THR A 269 -5.42 -11.28 30.07
N LEU A 270 -4.30 -10.84 29.51
CA LEU A 270 -3.53 -11.65 28.55
C LEU A 270 -2.93 -12.90 29.21
N GLN A 271 -2.50 -12.84 30.49
CA GLN A 271 -2.04 -14.01 31.24
C GLN A 271 -3.14 -15.05 31.37
N ASN A 272 -4.36 -14.64 31.72
CA ASN A 272 -5.51 -15.53 31.83
C ASN A 272 -5.88 -16.14 30.47
N LEU A 273 -5.97 -15.33 29.41
CA LEU A 273 -6.26 -15.79 28.04
C LEU A 273 -5.21 -16.78 27.52
N ARG A 274 -3.95 -16.60 27.91
CA ARG A 274 -2.87 -17.52 27.56
C ARG A 274 -3.10 -18.94 28.08
N GLU A 275 -3.79 -19.11 29.20
CA GLU A 275 -4.08 -20.43 29.80
C GLU A 275 -5.31 -21.11 29.17
N LEU A 276 -6.20 -20.36 28.52
CA LEU A 276 -7.37 -20.88 27.85
C LEU A 276 -7.02 -21.61 26.55
N ARG A 277 -7.93 -22.46 26.07
CA ARG A 277 -7.85 -23.18 24.81
C ARG A 277 -8.95 -22.78 23.85
N GLY A 278 -8.77 -23.10 22.59
CA GLY A 278 -9.70 -22.76 21.53
C GLY A 278 -9.56 -21.31 21.05
N PRO A 279 -10.42 -20.86 20.14
CA PRO A 279 -10.40 -19.51 19.62
C PRO A 279 -10.85 -18.50 20.67
N GLN A 280 -9.97 -17.54 20.97
CA GLN A 280 -10.20 -16.45 21.92
C GLN A 280 -10.29 -15.12 21.17
N PHE A 281 -11.16 -14.21 21.62
CA PHE A 281 -11.29 -12.89 21.04
C PHE A 281 -11.20 -11.83 22.16
N LEU A 282 -10.15 -10.99 22.11
CA LEU A 282 -9.93 -9.91 23.05
C LEU A 282 -10.22 -8.56 22.38
N HIS A 283 -11.18 -7.81 22.91
CA HIS A 283 -11.49 -6.47 22.46
C HIS A 283 -10.75 -5.45 23.33
N VAL A 284 -9.81 -4.73 22.72
CA VAL A 284 -8.95 -3.72 23.37
C VAL A 284 -9.26 -2.36 22.76
N VAL A 285 -9.55 -1.38 23.61
CA VAL A 285 -9.82 0.00 23.22
C VAL A 285 -8.55 0.83 23.36
N THR A 286 -8.11 1.47 22.30
CA THR A 286 -6.92 2.34 22.31
C THR A 286 -7.25 3.71 21.73
N ARG A 287 -6.30 4.63 21.84
CA ARG A 287 -6.39 5.96 21.23
C ARG A 287 -5.23 6.19 20.28
N LYS A 288 -5.52 6.50 19.01
CA LYS A 288 -4.49 6.96 18.08
C LYS A 288 -3.85 8.25 18.59
N GLY A 289 -2.52 8.33 18.50
CA GLY A 289 -1.78 9.49 18.96
C GLY A 289 -1.57 9.59 20.48
N ALA A 290 -1.95 8.56 21.26
CA ALA A 290 -1.92 8.57 22.72
C ALA A 290 -0.60 9.11 23.30
N GLY A 291 -0.70 10.13 24.17
CA GLY A 291 0.43 10.79 24.85
C GLY A 291 1.13 11.89 24.02
N TYR A 292 0.67 12.17 22.80
CA TYR A 292 1.09 13.34 22.03
C TYR A 292 -0.14 14.16 21.61
N LYS A 293 -0.44 15.23 22.33
CA LYS A 293 -1.68 16.01 22.21
C LYS A 293 -2.04 16.42 20.78
N ARG A 294 -1.04 16.72 19.94
CA ARG A 294 -1.29 17.13 18.55
C ARG A 294 -1.78 15.96 17.70
N ALA A 295 -1.20 14.77 17.90
CA ALA A 295 -1.64 13.56 17.21
C ALA A 295 -2.99 13.03 17.75
N GLU A 296 -3.30 13.28 19.02
CA GLU A 296 -4.64 12.99 19.59
C GLU A 296 -5.72 13.91 19.01
N ALA A 297 -5.36 15.18 18.74
CA ALA A 297 -6.29 16.18 18.16
C ALA A 297 -6.53 15.96 16.66
N ASP A 298 -5.52 15.50 15.92
CA ASP A 298 -5.63 15.22 14.48
C ASP A 298 -4.88 13.91 14.12
N PRO A 299 -5.45 12.76 14.44
CA PRO A 299 -4.81 11.48 14.19
C PRO A 299 -4.67 11.15 12.71
N ILE A 300 -5.43 11.78 11.82
CA ILE A 300 -5.37 11.62 10.37
C ILE A 300 -4.09 12.28 9.84
N ALA A 301 -3.86 13.55 10.13
CA ALA A 301 -2.66 14.25 9.72
C ALA A 301 -1.38 13.59 10.27
N TYR A 302 -1.45 13.06 11.50
CA TYR A 302 -0.36 12.32 12.13
C TYR A 302 -0.37 10.81 11.86
N HIS A 303 -1.19 10.32 10.92
CA HIS A 303 -1.17 8.90 10.54
C HIS A 303 0.18 8.53 9.90
N GLY A 304 0.61 9.29 8.90
CA GLY A 304 1.87 9.06 8.17
C GLY A 304 2.62 10.36 7.91
N PRO A 305 3.05 11.11 8.95
CA PRO A 305 3.70 12.38 8.76
C PRO A 305 5.08 12.23 8.09
N SER A 306 5.44 13.25 7.31
CA SER A 306 6.84 13.51 6.95
C SER A 306 7.62 14.02 8.17
N ARG A 307 8.89 14.38 7.98
CA ARG A 307 9.70 14.96 9.07
C ARG A 307 9.07 16.23 9.64
N PHE A 308 9.11 16.39 10.96
CA PHE A 308 8.53 17.54 11.65
C PHE A 308 9.25 17.79 12.99
N ASP A 309 9.06 18.96 13.57
CA ASP A 309 9.51 19.29 14.92
C ASP A 309 8.39 18.93 15.93
N PRO A 310 8.61 18.01 16.89
CA PRO A 310 7.59 17.64 17.87
C PRO A 310 7.08 18.81 18.74
N ALA A 311 7.89 19.84 18.96
CA ALA A 311 7.49 21.03 19.74
C ALA A 311 6.52 21.92 18.95
N VAL A 312 6.72 22.04 17.66
CA VAL A 312 5.92 22.88 16.74
C VAL A 312 4.74 22.11 16.15
N GLY A 313 4.94 20.81 15.87
CA GLY A 313 4.00 19.94 15.12
C GLY A 313 4.27 19.96 13.63
N LEU A 314 3.29 19.46 12.87
CA LEU A 314 3.36 19.52 11.40
C LEU A 314 3.35 20.97 10.95
N GLY A 315 4.39 21.42 10.26
CA GLY A 315 4.42 22.73 9.64
C GLY A 315 3.25 22.89 8.65
N LYS A 316 2.78 24.11 8.44
CA LYS A 316 1.91 24.36 7.30
C LYS A 316 2.68 23.93 6.06
N SER A 317 2.21 22.87 5.40
CA SER A 317 2.76 22.48 4.12
C SER A 317 2.70 23.72 3.22
N SER A 318 3.84 24.24 2.78
CA SER A 318 3.84 25.13 1.63
C SER A 318 3.19 24.31 0.52
N ALA A 319 2.10 24.83 -0.06
CA ALA A 319 1.46 24.17 -1.20
C ALA A 319 2.58 23.78 -2.19
N PRO A 320 2.64 22.54 -2.66
CA PRO A 320 3.64 22.17 -3.63
C PRO A 320 3.53 23.15 -4.80
N THR A 321 4.65 23.63 -5.29
CA THR A 321 4.70 24.56 -6.44
C THR A 321 4.12 23.92 -7.70
N ARG A 322 3.92 22.61 -7.70
CA ARG A 322 3.34 21.78 -8.77
C ARG A 322 2.30 20.85 -8.18
N PRO A 323 1.17 20.64 -8.84
CA PRO A 323 0.16 19.69 -8.35
C PRO A 323 0.70 18.26 -8.37
N THR A 324 0.26 17.45 -7.40
CA THR A 324 0.44 16.00 -7.47
C THR A 324 -0.58 15.39 -8.42
N PHE A 325 -0.28 14.20 -8.97
CA PHE A 325 -1.25 13.47 -9.79
C PHE A 325 -2.56 13.20 -9.04
N THR A 326 -2.51 12.91 -7.74
CA THR A 326 -3.68 12.79 -6.87
C THR A 326 -4.51 14.08 -6.84
N GLN A 327 -3.87 15.26 -6.80
CA GLN A 327 -4.58 16.55 -6.86
C GLN A 327 -5.19 16.81 -8.24
N VAL A 328 -4.48 16.44 -9.31
CA VAL A 328 -5.02 16.51 -10.68
C VAL A 328 -6.27 15.66 -10.82
N PHE A 329 -6.22 14.42 -10.32
CA PHE A 329 -7.39 13.53 -10.29
C PHE A 329 -8.54 14.12 -9.47
N GLY A 330 -8.28 14.58 -8.24
CA GLY A 330 -9.34 15.13 -7.37
C GLY A 330 -10.02 16.38 -7.97
N GLN A 331 -9.24 17.26 -8.62
CA GLN A 331 -9.79 18.42 -9.33
C GLN A 331 -10.62 17.98 -10.55
N TRP A 332 -10.06 17.09 -11.40
CA TRP A 332 -10.78 16.54 -12.55
C TRP A 332 -12.11 15.88 -12.12
N LEU A 333 -12.10 15.11 -11.04
CA LEU A 333 -13.28 14.41 -10.55
C LEU A 333 -14.40 15.39 -10.18
N CYS A 334 -14.06 16.49 -9.53
CA CYS A 334 -15.02 17.55 -9.21
C CYS A 334 -15.56 18.24 -10.46
N ASP A 335 -14.69 18.61 -11.40
CA ASP A 335 -15.07 19.29 -12.64
C ASP A 335 -15.94 18.39 -13.51
N GLN A 336 -15.60 17.10 -13.63
CA GLN A 336 -16.38 16.12 -14.38
C GLN A 336 -17.74 15.87 -13.74
N ALA A 337 -17.83 15.87 -12.41
CA ALA A 337 -19.11 15.71 -11.69
C ALA A 337 -20.03 16.93 -11.81
N GLU A 338 -19.48 18.12 -12.01
CA GLU A 338 -20.28 19.30 -12.38
C GLU A 338 -20.85 19.19 -13.80
N ALA A 339 -20.04 18.67 -14.72
CA ALA A 339 -20.42 18.51 -16.11
C ALA A 339 -21.38 17.33 -16.36
N ASP A 340 -21.27 16.25 -15.59
CA ASP A 340 -22.10 15.04 -15.76
C ASP A 340 -22.62 14.53 -14.41
N SER A 341 -23.94 14.60 -14.23
CA SER A 341 -24.59 14.15 -12.98
C SER A 341 -24.56 12.64 -12.76
N ARG A 342 -24.24 11.84 -13.77
CA ARG A 342 -24.13 10.37 -13.67
C ARG A 342 -22.86 9.93 -12.94
N LEU A 343 -21.85 10.79 -12.79
CA LEU A 343 -20.61 10.44 -12.12
C LEU A 343 -20.84 10.14 -10.63
N VAL A 344 -20.35 8.99 -10.20
CA VAL A 344 -20.32 8.53 -8.81
C VAL A 344 -18.89 8.12 -8.46
N ALA A 345 -18.38 8.55 -7.32
CA ALA A 345 -17.04 8.21 -6.85
C ALA A 345 -17.06 7.19 -5.70
N ILE A 346 -16.23 6.17 -5.80
CA ILE A 346 -16.12 5.06 -4.85
C ILE A 346 -14.66 4.93 -4.43
N THR A 347 -14.42 4.73 -3.13
CA THR A 347 -13.07 4.44 -2.62
C THR A 347 -13.12 3.41 -1.50
N PRO A 348 -12.18 2.45 -1.45
CA PRO A 348 -12.03 1.55 -0.31
C PRO A 348 -11.12 2.17 0.77
N ALA A 349 -11.70 2.97 1.68
CA ALA A 349 -11.06 3.60 2.84
C ALA A 349 -9.86 4.54 2.52
N MET A 350 -9.80 5.10 1.31
CA MET A 350 -8.65 5.90 0.87
C MET A 350 -9.03 7.34 0.47
N ARG A 351 -9.99 7.95 1.17
CA ARG A 351 -10.52 9.30 0.87
C ARG A 351 -9.41 10.35 0.69
N GLU A 352 -8.55 10.50 1.71
CA GLU A 352 -7.46 11.48 1.71
C GLU A 352 -6.38 11.10 0.70
N GLY A 353 -6.00 9.84 0.73
CA GLY A 353 -4.92 9.30 -0.11
C GLY A 353 -5.20 9.31 -1.59
N SER A 354 -6.46 9.23 -1.99
CA SER A 354 -6.90 9.28 -3.39
C SER A 354 -7.51 10.62 -3.81
N GLY A 355 -7.46 11.67 -2.94
CA GLY A 355 -7.85 13.03 -3.32
C GLY A 355 -9.37 13.29 -3.41
N LEU A 356 -10.20 12.53 -2.64
CA LEU A 356 -11.67 12.64 -2.70
C LEU A 356 -12.27 13.58 -1.65
N VAL A 357 -11.48 14.22 -0.80
CA VAL A 357 -11.99 15.08 0.29
C VAL A 357 -12.89 16.21 -0.23
N GLU A 358 -12.46 16.91 -1.29
CA GLU A 358 -13.24 17.98 -1.89
C GLU A 358 -14.48 17.44 -2.63
N PHE A 359 -14.38 16.28 -3.25
CA PHE A 359 -15.51 15.63 -3.90
C PHE A 359 -16.61 15.25 -2.90
N GLU A 360 -16.25 14.62 -1.77
CA GLU A 360 -17.19 14.31 -0.69
C GLU A 360 -17.92 15.57 -0.19
N ARG A 361 -17.15 16.68 0.02
CA ARG A 361 -17.72 17.94 0.48
C ARG A 361 -18.71 18.53 -0.49
N ARG A 362 -18.45 18.47 -1.82
CA ARG A 362 -19.27 19.08 -2.87
C ARG A 362 -20.42 18.19 -3.32
N PHE A 363 -20.20 16.88 -3.34
CA PHE A 363 -21.13 15.89 -3.89
C PHE A 363 -21.38 14.71 -2.93
N PRO A 364 -21.82 14.95 -1.67
CA PRO A 364 -21.90 13.91 -0.65
C PRO A 364 -22.83 12.74 -1.01
N SER A 365 -23.86 12.98 -1.81
CA SER A 365 -24.78 11.92 -2.28
C SER A 365 -24.22 11.05 -3.41
N ARG A 366 -23.09 11.43 -3.99
CA ARG A 366 -22.41 10.71 -5.08
C ARG A 366 -21.04 10.17 -4.66
N TYR A 367 -20.71 10.29 -3.38
CA TYR A 367 -19.48 9.77 -2.76
C TYR A 367 -19.79 8.54 -1.91
N PHE A 368 -18.99 7.49 -2.08
CA PHE A 368 -19.12 6.24 -1.34
C PHE A 368 -17.74 5.76 -0.86
N ASP A 369 -17.52 5.79 0.46
CA ASP A 369 -16.45 5.06 1.11
C ASP A 369 -17.02 3.71 1.58
N VAL A 370 -16.45 2.62 1.07
CA VAL A 370 -16.95 1.27 1.36
C VAL A 370 -16.16 0.57 2.48
N GLY A 371 -15.26 1.28 3.17
CA GLY A 371 -14.30 0.69 4.10
C GLY A 371 -13.18 -0.05 3.38
N ILE A 372 -12.37 -0.81 4.11
CA ILE A 372 -11.29 -1.60 3.50
C ILE A 372 -11.92 -2.87 2.89
N ALA A 373 -12.56 -2.71 1.72
CA ALA A 373 -13.33 -3.74 1.05
C ALA A 373 -13.22 -3.59 -0.48
N GLU A 374 -12.02 -3.83 -1.02
CA GLU A 374 -11.70 -3.60 -2.42
C GLU A 374 -12.56 -4.43 -3.37
N GLN A 375 -12.83 -5.68 -3.05
CA GLN A 375 -13.72 -6.57 -3.82
C GLN A 375 -15.13 -5.98 -3.91
N HIS A 376 -15.67 -5.56 -2.75
CA HIS A 376 -16.98 -4.91 -2.69
C HIS A 376 -17.00 -3.61 -3.49
N ALA A 377 -15.95 -2.78 -3.45
CA ALA A 377 -15.85 -1.55 -4.21
C ALA A 377 -16.06 -1.79 -5.72
N VAL A 378 -15.42 -2.83 -6.26
CA VAL A 378 -15.49 -3.16 -7.70
C VAL A 378 -16.87 -3.70 -8.07
N THR A 379 -17.41 -4.67 -7.33
CA THR A 379 -18.74 -5.21 -7.61
C THR A 379 -19.84 -4.16 -7.40
N PHE A 380 -19.70 -3.30 -6.38
CA PHE A 380 -20.62 -2.19 -6.14
C PHE A 380 -20.64 -1.19 -7.31
N ALA A 381 -19.45 -0.86 -7.84
CA ALA A 381 -19.31 -0.05 -9.05
C ALA A 381 -20.01 -0.71 -10.25
N ALA A 382 -19.84 -2.02 -10.45
CA ALA A 382 -20.49 -2.76 -11.51
C ALA A 382 -22.02 -2.65 -11.40
N GLY A 383 -22.58 -2.85 -10.19
CA GLY A 383 -24.03 -2.71 -9.95
C GLY A 383 -24.54 -1.31 -10.25
N ILE A 384 -23.79 -0.26 -9.85
CA ILE A 384 -24.14 1.14 -10.16
C ILE A 384 -24.10 1.40 -11.68
N ALA A 385 -23.14 0.83 -12.40
CA ALA A 385 -23.03 0.97 -13.85
C ALA A 385 -24.20 0.31 -14.58
N CYS A 386 -24.72 -0.81 -14.08
CA CYS A 386 -25.91 -1.47 -14.63
C CYS A 386 -27.17 -0.59 -14.61
N GLU A 387 -27.24 0.36 -13.67
CA GLU A 387 -28.35 1.31 -13.55
C GLU A 387 -28.10 2.62 -14.33
N GLY A 388 -27.07 2.66 -15.20
CA GLY A 388 -26.82 3.77 -16.13
C GLY A 388 -26.02 4.92 -15.55
N LEU A 389 -25.49 4.81 -14.32
CA LEU A 389 -24.52 5.76 -13.78
C LEU A 389 -23.10 5.42 -14.24
N LYS A 390 -22.19 6.37 -14.09
CA LYS A 390 -20.77 6.20 -14.47
C LYS A 390 -19.87 6.22 -13.23
N PRO A 391 -19.58 5.07 -12.64
CA PRO A 391 -18.76 4.99 -11.44
C PRO A 391 -17.28 5.17 -11.75
N VAL A 392 -16.60 5.92 -10.86
CA VAL A 392 -15.15 6.09 -10.79
C VAL A 392 -14.65 5.43 -9.51
N VAL A 393 -13.86 4.37 -9.63
CA VAL A 393 -13.24 3.66 -8.52
C VAL A 393 -11.84 4.25 -8.30
N ALA A 394 -11.67 5.04 -7.24
CA ALA A 394 -10.40 5.61 -6.85
C ALA A 394 -9.68 4.65 -5.87
N ILE A 395 -8.67 3.96 -6.36
CA ILE A 395 -8.00 2.89 -5.65
C ILE A 395 -6.50 2.90 -5.98
N TYR A 396 -5.65 2.48 -5.02
CA TYR A 396 -4.23 2.28 -5.32
C TYR A 396 -4.01 1.06 -6.20
N SER A 397 -3.04 1.15 -7.11
CA SER A 397 -2.66 0.06 -7.99
C SER A 397 -2.44 -1.26 -7.24
N THR A 398 -1.67 -1.24 -6.14
CA THR A 398 -1.42 -2.43 -5.32
C THR A 398 -2.69 -2.98 -4.65
N PHE A 399 -3.67 -2.14 -4.30
CA PHE A 399 -4.90 -2.59 -3.63
C PHE A 399 -5.94 -3.16 -4.59
N LEU A 400 -5.93 -2.75 -5.86
CA LEU A 400 -6.80 -3.34 -6.87
C LEU A 400 -6.53 -4.84 -7.09
N GLN A 401 -5.35 -5.33 -6.73
CA GLN A 401 -5.04 -6.77 -6.74
C GLN A 401 -6.06 -7.61 -5.99
N ARG A 402 -6.69 -7.06 -4.93
CA ARG A 402 -7.76 -7.74 -4.18
C ARG A 402 -9.11 -7.77 -4.89
N GLY A 403 -9.34 -6.86 -5.81
CA GLY A 403 -10.57 -6.80 -6.62
C GLY A 403 -10.40 -7.35 -8.02
N TYR A 404 -9.35 -8.13 -8.29
CA TYR A 404 -9.00 -8.58 -9.63
C TYR A 404 -10.04 -9.52 -10.23
N ASP A 405 -10.54 -10.49 -9.45
CA ASP A 405 -11.62 -11.37 -9.89
C ASP A 405 -12.88 -10.57 -10.24
N GLN A 406 -13.29 -9.65 -9.37
CA GLN A 406 -14.48 -8.81 -9.58
C GLN A 406 -14.31 -7.87 -10.79
N LEU A 407 -13.10 -7.38 -11.04
CA LEU A 407 -12.81 -6.59 -12.23
C LEU A 407 -13.01 -7.42 -13.51
N ILE A 408 -12.55 -8.67 -13.52
CA ILE A 408 -12.73 -9.58 -14.66
C ILE A 408 -14.20 -9.96 -14.82
N HIS A 409 -14.79 -10.54 -13.76
CA HIS A 409 -16.09 -11.20 -13.81
C HIS A 409 -17.25 -10.19 -13.81
N ASP A 410 -17.21 -9.21 -12.88
CA ASP A 410 -18.36 -8.33 -12.67
C ASP A 410 -18.33 -7.09 -13.59
N VAL A 411 -17.14 -6.66 -14.05
CA VAL A 411 -16.98 -5.45 -14.85
C VAL A 411 -16.62 -5.77 -16.30
N ALA A 412 -15.46 -6.38 -16.54
CA ALA A 412 -14.92 -6.49 -17.91
C ALA A 412 -15.68 -7.50 -18.76
N LEU A 413 -16.10 -8.65 -18.21
CA LEU A 413 -16.91 -9.65 -18.91
C LEU A 413 -18.24 -9.06 -19.39
N GLN A 414 -18.82 -8.16 -18.60
CA GLN A 414 -20.08 -7.48 -18.91
C GLN A 414 -19.89 -6.16 -19.69
N ASN A 415 -18.64 -5.80 -19.97
CA ASN A 415 -18.25 -4.55 -20.64
C ASN A 415 -18.87 -3.29 -20.00
N LEU A 416 -18.89 -3.20 -18.67
CA LEU A 416 -19.51 -2.09 -17.96
C LEU A 416 -18.60 -0.85 -17.93
N PRO A 417 -19.16 0.38 -18.05
CA PRO A 417 -18.41 1.62 -18.12
C PRO A 417 -17.93 2.07 -16.73
N VAL A 418 -16.98 1.33 -16.16
CA VAL A 418 -16.34 1.63 -14.89
C VAL A 418 -14.94 2.21 -15.14
N LEU A 419 -14.67 3.40 -14.60
CA LEU A 419 -13.35 4.03 -14.64
C LEU A 419 -12.58 3.70 -13.37
N PHE A 420 -11.45 3.00 -13.50
CA PHE A 420 -10.49 2.74 -12.43
C PHE A 420 -9.40 3.81 -12.45
N ALA A 421 -9.41 4.71 -11.47
CA ALA A 421 -8.35 5.68 -11.24
C ALA A 421 -7.29 5.06 -10.32
N LEU A 422 -6.20 4.56 -10.93
CA LEU A 422 -5.16 3.79 -10.24
C LEU A 422 -4.03 4.71 -9.79
N ASP A 423 -4.12 5.16 -8.56
CA ASP A 423 -3.06 5.95 -7.91
C ASP A 423 -1.91 5.04 -7.43
N ARG A 424 -0.72 5.57 -7.24
CA ARG A 424 0.50 4.85 -6.80
C ARG A 424 0.95 3.75 -7.77
N SER A 425 0.80 3.95 -9.06
CA SER A 425 1.38 3.07 -10.07
C SER A 425 2.89 3.25 -10.13
N GLY A 426 3.63 2.15 -10.33
CA GLY A 426 5.09 2.14 -10.26
C GLY A 426 5.63 2.04 -8.83
N LEU A 427 6.84 2.54 -8.60
CA LEU A 427 7.49 2.55 -7.29
C LEU A 427 6.88 3.62 -6.38
N VAL A 428 6.74 3.31 -5.10
CA VAL A 428 6.11 4.20 -4.10
C VAL A 428 7.09 4.76 -3.07
N GLY A 429 8.37 4.49 -3.24
CA GLY A 429 9.43 5.00 -2.38
C GLY A 429 9.44 4.34 -1.00
N ALA A 430 9.18 5.11 0.04
CA ALA A 430 9.38 4.70 1.44
C ALA A 430 8.49 3.53 1.92
N ASP A 431 7.39 3.21 1.23
CA ASP A 431 6.51 2.08 1.58
C ASP A 431 6.97 0.74 0.96
N GLY A 432 7.86 0.80 -0.03
CA GLY A 432 8.56 -0.35 -0.59
C GLY A 432 7.70 -1.32 -1.39
N ALA A 433 8.18 -2.55 -1.49
CA ALA A 433 7.64 -3.60 -2.35
C ALA A 433 6.15 -3.90 -2.12
N THR A 434 5.67 -3.77 -0.90
CA THR A 434 4.29 -4.10 -0.53
C THR A 434 3.25 -3.12 -1.10
N HIS A 435 3.69 -1.90 -1.42
CA HIS A 435 2.82 -0.84 -1.95
C HIS A 435 3.13 -0.46 -3.39
N ALA A 436 4.16 -1.05 -4.02
CA ALA A 436 4.52 -0.79 -5.40
C ALA A 436 3.41 -1.24 -6.36
N GLY A 437 3.00 -0.34 -7.26
CA GLY A 437 2.07 -0.62 -8.36
C GLY A 437 2.82 -1.15 -9.58
N ALA A 438 3.53 -2.27 -9.41
CA ALA A 438 4.46 -2.79 -10.39
C ALA A 438 3.88 -3.89 -11.30
N TYR A 439 2.61 -4.28 -11.12
CA TYR A 439 2.03 -5.45 -11.78
C TYR A 439 0.70 -5.18 -12.49
N ASP A 440 0.15 -3.98 -12.36
CA ASP A 440 -1.18 -3.61 -12.87
C ASP A 440 -1.27 -3.70 -14.40
N ILE A 441 -0.27 -3.25 -15.16
CA ILE A 441 -0.27 -3.39 -16.62
C ILE A 441 -0.38 -4.88 -17.00
N ALA A 442 0.42 -5.74 -16.37
CA ALA A 442 0.47 -7.16 -16.74
C ALA A 442 -0.88 -7.84 -16.55
N TYR A 443 -1.53 -7.65 -15.40
CA TYR A 443 -2.80 -8.31 -15.12
C TYR A 443 -4.02 -7.62 -15.77
N LEU A 444 -3.94 -6.34 -16.13
CA LEU A 444 -5.04 -5.63 -16.81
C LEU A 444 -5.04 -5.85 -18.32
N ARG A 445 -3.86 -5.84 -18.97
CA ARG A 445 -3.79 -5.88 -20.42
C ARG A 445 -4.25 -7.20 -21.05
N CYS A 446 -4.22 -8.32 -20.29
CA CYS A 446 -4.69 -9.61 -20.77
C CYS A 446 -6.23 -9.74 -20.76
N ILE A 447 -6.95 -8.84 -20.08
CA ILE A 447 -8.42 -8.92 -19.93
C ILE A 447 -9.09 -8.34 -21.19
N PRO A 448 -10.02 -9.05 -21.85
CA PRO A 448 -10.84 -8.50 -22.93
C PRO A 448 -11.60 -7.24 -22.47
N ASN A 449 -11.94 -6.36 -23.39
CA ASN A 449 -12.67 -5.10 -23.20
C ASN A 449 -11.93 -4.02 -22.37
N MET A 450 -10.91 -4.38 -21.56
CA MET A 450 -10.15 -3.42 -20.79
C MET A 450 -9.36 -2.44 -21.66
N VAL A 451 -9.48 -1.15 -21.35
CA VAL A 451 -8.60 -0.08 -21.83
C VAL A 451 -7.60 0.27 -20.72
N VAL A 452 -6.30 0.43 -21.06
CA VAL A 452 -5.24 0.76 -20.10
C VAL A 452 -4.46 1.97 -20.59
N LEU A 453 -4.59 3.09 -19.87
CA LEU A 453 -4.00 4.40 -20.17
C LEU A 453 -2.90 4.75 -19.17
N VAL A 454 -1.80 5.33 -19.64
CA VAL A 454 -0.60 5.65 -18.86
C VAL A 454 -0.13 7.07 -19.12
N PRO A 455 -0.59 8.08 -18.36
CA PRO A 455 -0.24 9.47 -18.57
C PRO A 455 1.25 9.74 -18.30
N SER A 456 1.85 10.56 -19.14
CA SER A 456 3.23 10.99 -19.03
C SER A 456 3.42 12.24 -18.14
N ASP A 457 2.37 13.06 -17.98
CA ASP A 457 2.37 14.30 -17.21
C ASP A 457 0.96 14.62 -16.68
N GLU A 458 0.86 15.77 -16.01
CA GLU A 458 -0.36 16.23 -15.33
C GLU A 458 -1.52 16.49 -16.31
N ASP A 459 -1.22 17.11 -17.46
CA ASP A 459 -2.25 17.39 -18.48
C ASP A 459 -2.74 16.12 -19.15
N GLN A 460 -1.82 15.23 -19.51
CA GLN A 460 -2.18 13.90 -20.04
C GLN A 460 -3.04 13.13 -19.04
N CYS A 461 -2.74 13.21 -17.74
CA CYS A 461 -3.56 12.54 -16.71
C CYS A 461 -5.01 13.05 -16.75
N ARG A 462 -5.22 14.36 -16.73
CA ARG A 462 -6.56 14.97 -16.81
C ARG A 462 -7.30 14.54 -18.08
N ARG A 463 -6.66 14.60 -19.22
CA ARG A 463 -7.25 14.25 -20.52
C ARG A 463 -7.53 12.76 -20.68
N MET A 464 -6.68 11.90 -20.10
CA MET A 464 -6.91 10.44 -20.09
C MET A 464 -8.06 10.05 -19.18
N LEU A 465 -8.21 10.71 -18.02
CA LEU A 465 -9.38 10.53 -17.16
C LEU A 465 -10.67 10.92 -17.88
N SER A 466 -10.67 12.03 -18.63
CA SER A 466 -11.80 12.44 -19.47
C SER A 466 -12.10 11.42 -20.56
N ALA A 467 -11.07 10.87 -21.21
CA ALA A 467 -11.23 9.83 -22.23
C ALA A 467 -11.79 8.53 -21.65
N GLY A 468 -11.30 8.13 -20.47
CA GLY A 468 -11.79 6.95 -19.77
C GLY A 468 -13.24 7.10 -19.31
N PHE A 469 -13.64 8.27 -18.85
CA PHE A 469 -15.02 8.55 -18.45
C PHE A 469 -15.99 8.59 -19.66
N ALA A 470 -15.52 9.06 -20.80
CA ALA A 470 -16.32 9.10 -22.03
C ALA A 470 -16.51 7.71 -22.67
N HIS A 471 -15.60 6.77 -22.41
CA HIS A 471 -15.62 5.43 -23.00
C HIS A 471 -16.79 4.59 -22.48
N ASP A 472 -17.38 3.76 -23.35
CA ASP A 472 -18.49 2.86 -23.02
C ASP A 472 -17.97 1.42 -22.75
N GLY A 473 -17.10 1.30 -21.77
CA GLY A 473 -16.48 0.07 -21.32
C GLY A 473 -15.50 0.33 -20.18
N PRO A 474 -14.85 -0.72 -19.66
CA PRO A 474 -13.94 -0.59 -18.52
C PRO A 474 -12.61 0.05 -18.90
N VAL A 475 -12.20 1.06 -18.14
CA VAL A 475 -10.95 1.79 -18.37
C VAL A 475 -10.13 1.88 -17.09
N ALA A 476 -8.83 1.65 -17.17
CA ALA A 476 -7.87 1.95 -16.12
C ALA A 476 -6.96 3.10 -16.56
N VAL A 477 -6.91 4.16 -15.76
CA VAL A 477 -5.92 5.24 -15.89
C VAL A 477 -4.95 5.12 -14.71
N ARG A 478 -3.70 4.74 -15.02
CA ARG A 478 -2.69 4.48 -13.99
C ARG A 478 -1.68 5.64 -13.90
N TYR A 479 -1.53 6.26 -12.75
CA TYR A 479 -0.64 7.40 -12.53
C TYR A 479 0.19 7.23 -11.24
N PRO A 480 1.41 7.83 -11.20
CA PRO A 480 2.34 7.61 -10.09
C PRO A 480 1.99 8.45 -8.86
N ARG A 481 2.64 8.12 -7.76
CA ARG A 481 2.67 8.94 -6.55
C ARG A 481 3.53 10.20 -6.77
N GLY A 482 3.07 11.35 -6.28
CA GLY A 482 3.84 12.59 -6.23
C GLY A 482 3.50 13.58 -7.33
N THR A 483 4.44 14.51 -7.55
CA THR A 483 4.30 15.59 -8.54
C THR A 483 4.88 15.17 -9.88
N GLY A 484 4.29 15.65 -10.97
CA GLY A 484 4.87 15.53 -12.30
C GLY A 484 5.89 16.64 -12.60
N ILE A 485 6.08 16.92 -13.88
CA ILE A 485 7.04 17.92 -14.38
C ILE A 485 6.54 19.36 -14.22
N GLY A 486 5.26 19.58 -13.88
CA GLY A 486 4.58 20.87 -13.86
C GLY A 486 4.08 21.27 -15.22
N ALA A 487 3.52 20.33 -15.99
CA ALA A 487 2.85 20.63 -17.24
C ALA A 487 1.68 21.59 -17.02
N GLU A 488 1.46 22.49 -17.96
CA GLU A 488 0.28 23.35 -17.96
C GLU A 488 -0.97 22.50 -18.19
N ILE A 489 -1.89 22.53 -17.23
CA ILE A 489 -3.10 21.71 -17.27
C ILE A 489 -4.22 22.50 -17.94
N GLY A 490 -4.77 22.00 -19.02
CA GLY A 490 -5.95 22.57 -19.67
C GLY A 490 -7.16 22.61 -18.73
N ALA A 491 -7.92 23.69 -18.75
CA ALA A 491 -9.11 23.85 -17.92
C ALA A 491 -10.29 22.97 -18.39
N ASP A 492 -10.32 22.63 -19.65
CA ASP A 492 -11.39 21.85 -20.27
C ASP A 492 -11.28 20.33 -19.98
N LEU A 493 -12.33 19.61 -20.32
CA LEU A 493 -12.43 18.16 -20.16
C LEU A 493 -12.17 17.42 -21.49
N GLN A 494 -11.30 17.98 -22.34
CA GLN A 494 -11.02 17.40 -23.65
C GLN A 494 -10.33 16.04 -23.54
N PRO A 495 -10.94 14.97 -24.06
CA PRO A 495 -10.31 13.65 -24.02
C PRO A 495 -9.15 13.53 -25.03
N ILE A 496 -8.24 12.60 -24.75
CA ILE A 496 -7.32 12.10 -25.78
C ILE A 496 -8.05 11.10 -26.68
N GLU A 497 -7.49 10.85 -27.87
CA GLU A 497 -7.90 9.70 -28.69
C GLU A 497 -7.26 8.42 -28.14
N ILE A 498 -8.10 7.47 -27.69
CA ILE A 498 -7.65 6.17 -27.17
C ILE A 498 -6.98 5.36 -28.28
N GLY A 499 -5.86 4.70 -27.98
CA GLY A 499 -5.11 3.90 -28.94
C GLY A 499 -4.20 4.71 -29.88
N LYS A 500 -3.91 5.98 -29.55
CA LYS A 500 -3.01 6.84 -30.32
C LYS A 500 -1.81 7.28 -29.51
N GLY A 501 -0.62 6.93 -30.00
CA GLY A 501 0.65 7.45 -29.52
C GLY A 501 1.02 8.78 -30.18
N GLU A 502 2.05 9.44 -29.65
CA GLU A 502 2.55 10.73 -30.12
C GLU A 502 4.07 10.73 -30.19
N ILE A 503 4.64 11.10 -31.35
CA ILE A 503 6.07 11.30 -31.50
C ILE A 503 6.44 12.63 -30.82
N ARG A 504 7.19 12.56 -29.72
CA ARG A 504 7.62 13.73 -28.92
C ARG A 504 9.00 14.26 -29.34
N ARG A 505 9.80 13.42 -29.93
CA ARG A 505 11.10 13.75 -30.52
C ARG A 505 11.37 12.84 -31.69
N GLN A 506 11.87 13.41 -32.79
CA GLN A 506 12.33 12.65 -33.94
C GLN A 506 13.85 12.71 -34.03
N SER A 507 14.52 11.59 -34.32
CA SER A 507 15.97 11.56 -34.64
C SER A 507 16.24 12.43 -35.85
N GLN A 508 17.33 13.18 -35.82
CA GLN A 508 17.78 14.01 -36.97
C GLN A 508 18.56 13.21 -38.00
N ARG A 509 18.90 11.95 -37.72
CA ARG A 509 19.59 11.08 -38.63
C ARG A 509 18.71 10.70 -39.81
N GLN A 510 19.16 10.99 -41.00
CA GLN A 510 18.49 10.51 -42.21
C GLN A 510 18.67 8.98 -42.33
N ALA A 511 17.66 8.29 -42.85
CA ALA A 511 17.78 6.90 -43.25
C ALA A 511 18.82 6.81 -44.35
N GLN A 512 20.02 6.34 -44.02
CA GLN A 512 21.03 6.10 -45.04
C GLN A 512 20.80 4.70 -45.61
N LEU A 513 20.41 4.66 -46.86
CA LEU A 513 20.50 3.49 -47.72
C LEU A 513 21.96 3.07 -47.79
N HIS A 514 22.32 1.93 -47.18
CA HIS A 514 23.63 1.28 -47.16
C HIS A 514 24.68 1.83 -46.19
N GLY A 515 24.76 1.22 -45.00
CA GLY A 515 25.94 1.24 -44.12
C GLY A 515 26.14 2.45 -43.20
N GLY A 516 25.16 3.32 -43.04
CA GLY A 516 25.20 4.44 -42.10
C GLY A 516 24.82 4.07 -40.68
N ALA A 517 25.12 4.96 -39.73
CA ALA A 517 24.70 4.82 -38.32
C ALA A 517 23.17 4.65 -38.22
N GLY A 518 22.72 3.59 -37.56
CA GLY A 518 21.30 3.24 -37.46
C GLY A 518 20.49 4.23 -36.63
N ARG A 519 19.19 4.06 -36.65
CA ARG A 519 18.23 4.83 -35.87
C ARG A 519 17.60 3.95 -34.79
N VAL A 520 17.41 4.50 -33.61
CA VAL A 520 16.70 3.83 -32.53
C VAL A 520 15.46 4.63 -32.13
N ALA A 521 14.37 3.93 -31.75
CA ALA A 521 13.17 4.54 -31.23
C ALA A 521 12.93 4.07 -29.78
N ILE A 522 12.63 5.02 -28.88
CA ILE A 522 12.26 4.79 -27.50
C ILE A 522 10.74 4.97 -27.37
N LEU A 523 10.04 3.89 -27.05
CA LEU A 523 8.61 3.83 -26.83
C LEU A 523 8.36 3.93 -25.33
N ALA A 524 8.02 5.12 -24.85
CA ALA A 524 7.83 5.38 -23.44
C ALA A 524 6.35 5.22 -23.04
N PHE A 525 6.13 4.60 -21.89
CA PHE A 525 4.83 4.42 -21.26
C PHE A 525 4.81 5.13 -19.91
N GLY A 526 4.06 6.24 -19.83
CA GLY A 526 3.92 7.04 -18.63
C GLY A 526 5.09 8.00 -18.38
N THR A 527 5.32 8.34 -17.12
CA THR A 527 6.23 9.43 -16.70
C THR A 527 7.70 9.22 -17.06
N LEU A 528 8.10 7.97 -17.39
CA LEU A 528 9.45 7.70 -17.92
C LEU A 528 9.70 8.30 -19.30
N LEU A 529 8.69 8.90 -19.94
CA LEU A 529 8.85 9.73 -21.12
C LEU A 529 9.90 10.84 -20.93
N HIS A 530 9.90 11.49 -19.77
CA HIS A 530 10.78 12.65 -19.52
C HIS A 530 12.26 12.27 -19.41
N PRO A 531 12.67 11.25 -18.62
CA PRO A 531 14.04 10.76 -18.68
C PRO A 531 14.41 10.17 -20.04
N ALA A 532 13.47 9.59 -20.80
CA ALA A 532 13.71 9.14 -22.17
C ALA A 532 14.06 10.31 -23.11
N LEU A 533 13.32 11.41 -23.04
CA LEU A 533 13.61 12.62 -23.82
C LEU A 533 14.99 13.20 -23.50
N ALA A 534 15.39 13.20 -22.23
CA ALA A 534 16.71 13.67 -21.82
C ALA A 534 17.82 12.74 -22.36
N ALA A 535 17.67 11.42 -22.24
CA ALA A 535 18.61 10.44 -22.78
C ALA A 535 18.70 10.52 -24.30
N ALA A 536 17.58 10.74 -24.98
CA ALA A 536 17.49 10.81 -26.43
C ALA A 536 18.28 11.98 -27.05
N GLN A 537 18.51 13.05 -26.30
CA GLN A 537 19.35 14.17 -26.79
C GLN A 537 20.80 13.71 -27.08
N ALA A 538 21.38 12.93 -26.15
CA ALA A 538 22.73 12.40 -26.28
C ALA A 538 22.83 11.24 -27.29
N LEU A 539 21.73 10.50 -27.46
CA LEU A 539 21.66 9.32 -28.34
C LEU A 539 21.26 9.67 -29.78
N ASP A 540 20.65 10.83 -29.99
CA ASP A 540 19.88 11.21 -31.17
C ASP A 540 18.82 10.15 -31.54
N ALA A 541 18.01 9.74 -30.52
CA ALA A 541 16.93 8.76 -30.67
C ALA A 541 15.59 9.43 -30.96
N THR A 542 14.71 8.73 -31.65
CA THR A 542 13.28 9.05 -31.71
C THR A 542 12.64 8.70 -30.37
N VAL A 543 11.73 9.52 -29.83
CA VAL A 543 10.99 9.24 -28.61
C VAL A 543 9.51 9.39 -28.87
N VAL A 544 8.77 8.39 -28.44
CA VAL A 544 7.32 8.29 -28.59
C VAL A 544 6.65 8.16 -27.23
N ASP A 545 5.65 8.97 -26.96
CA ASP A 545 4.70 8.76 -25.88
C ASP A 545 3.61 7.80 -26.37
N MET A 546 3.63 6.56 -25.90
CA MET A 546 2.69 5.54 -26.36
C MET A 546 1.31 5.72 -25.76
N ARG A 547 1.17 6.42 -24.61
CA ARG A 547 -0.09 6.77 -23.95
C ARG A 547 -0.97 5.60 -23.53
N CYS A 548 -1.13 4.61 -24.41
CA CYS A 548 -2.01 3.46 -24.24
C CYS A 548 -1.22 2.16 -24.26
N VAL A 549 -1.40 1.33 -23.25
CA VAL A 549 -0.90 -0.04 -23.28
C VAL A 549 -1.91 -0.95 -24.00
N LYS A 550 -3.19 -0.64 -23.83
CA LYS A 550 -4.30 -1.33 -24.51
C LYS A 550 -5.44 -0.36 -24.80
N PRO A 551 -5.87 -0.23 -26.04
CA PRO A 551 -5.23 -0.78 -27.23
C PRO A 551 -3.88 -0.09 -27.53
N LEU A 552 -2.94 -0.82 -28.10
CA LEU A 552 -1.70 -0.25 -28.64
C LEU A 552 -1.99 0.50 -29.96
N ASP A 553 -1.22 1.56 -30.24
CA ASP A 553 -1.17 2.15 -31.59
C ASP A 553 -0.34 1.26 -32.51
N LEU A 554 -0.96 0.22 -33.06
CA LEU A 554 -0.32 -0.76 -33.92
C LEU A 554 0.22 -0.13 -35.20
N LYS A 555 -0.47 0.89 -35.76
CA LYS A 555 -0.01 1.59 -36.95
C LYS A 555 1.28 2.33 -36.70
N LEU A 556 1.36 3.07 -35.59
CA LEU A 556 2.56 3.78 -35.18
C LEU A 556 3.68 2.80 -34.84
N LEU A 557 3.41 1.74 -34.08
CA LEU A 557 4.39 0.73 -33.69
C LEU A 557 5.03 0.05 -34.90
N ARG A 558 4.24 -0.34 -35.92
CA ARG A 558 4.71 -0.95 -37.15
C ARG A 558 5.54 0.03 -37.99
N SER A 559 5.11 1.29 -38.12
CA SER A 559 5.89 2.34 -38.79
C SER A 559 7.25 2.55 -38.11
N LEU A 560 7.28 2.61 -36.78
CA LEU A 560 8.54 2.73 -36.03
C LEU A 560 9.47 1.53 -36.25
N ALA A 561 8.90 0.32 -36.28
CA ALA A 561 9.67 -0.90 -36.56
C ALA A 561 10.23 -0.92 -38.01
N ALA A 562 9.49 -0.40 -38.98
CA ALA A 562 9.97 -0.29 -40.36
C ALA A 562 11.08 0.76 -40.48
N ASP A 563 10.96 1.90 -39.82
CA ASP A 563 11.84 3.07 -39.98
C ASP A 563 13.08 3.08 -39.07
N HIS A 564 13.17 2.18 -38.08
CA HIS A 564 14.27 2.14 -37.12
C HIS A 564 14.95 0.77 -37.07
N ASP A 565 16.22 0.74 -36.65
CA ASP A 565 17.03 -0.48 -36.59
C ASP A 565 16.86 -1.22 -35.27
N ALA A 566 16.41 -0.52 -34.22
CA ALA A 566 16.06 -1.11 -32.92
C ALA A 566 14.96 -0.31 -32.22
N LEU A 567 14.20 -1.02 -31.42
CA LEU A 567 13.16 -0.45 -30.56
C LEU A 567 13.53 -0.62 -29.09
N ILE A 568 13.27 0.39 -28.30
CA ILE A 568 13.45 0.36 -26.86
C ILE A 568 12.09 0.64 -26.23
N THR A 569 11.59 -0.23 -25.37
CA THR A 569 10.40 0.06 -24.55
C THR A 569 10.81 0.48 -23.16
N LEU A 570 10.07 1.42 -22.57
CA LEU A 570 10.40 2.00 -21.29
C LEU A 570 9.13 2.16 -20.45
N GLU A 571 9.09 1.50 -19.29
CA GLU A 571 7.93 1.45 -18.41
C GLU A 571 8.31 1.37 -16.92
N GLU A 572 7.60 2.08 -16.04
CA GLU A 572 7.73 1.91 -14.60
C GLU A 572 6.78 0.80 -14.13
N HIS A 573 7.10 -0.41 -14.55
CA HIS A 573 6.34 -1.63 -14.32
C HIS A 573 7.27 -2.83 -14.51
N ALA A 574 6.90 -4.02 -13.98
CA ALA A 574 7.63 -5.25 -14.23
C ALA A 574 7.76 -5.51 -15.76
N ILE A 575 8.95 -5.85 -16.21
CA ILE A 575 9.21 -6.14 -17.64
C ILE A 575 8.33 -7.30 -18.12
N PHE A 576 8.18 -8.34 -17.28
CA PHE A 576 7.38 -9.51 -17.63
C PHE A 576 5.88 -9.18 -17.67
N GLY A 577 5.29 -9.40 -18.85
CA GLY A 577 3.88 -9.11 -19.10
C GLY A 577 3.53 -7.62 -19.21
N GLY A 578 4.51 -6.72 -19.12
CA GLY A 578 4.31 -5.28 -19.22
C GLY A 578 4.03 -4.76 -20.63
N ALA A 579 4.18 -3.44 -20.80
CA ALA A 579 3.94 -2.76 -22.07
C ALA A 579 4.97 -3.14 -23.15
N GLY A 580 6.23 -3.36 -22.74
CA GLY A 580 7.26 -3.88 -23.65
C GLY A 580 6.94 -5.27 -24.20
N SER A 581 6.41 -6.15 -23.34
CA SER A 581 5.90 -7.47 -23.77
C SER A 581 4.76 -7.32 -24.78
N ALA A 582 3.81 -6.39 -24.55
CA ALA A 582 2.71 -6.12 -25.49
C ALA A 582 3.23 -5.67 -26.88
N CYS A 583 4.25 -4.80 -26.91
CA CYS A 583 4.88 -4.38 -28.18
C CYS A 583 5.54 -5.57 -28.89
N ALA A 584 6.28 -6.42 -28.16
CA ALA A 584 6.93 -7.59 -28.73
C ALA A 584 5.92 -8.60 -29.27
N GLU A 585 4.85 -8.87 -28.55
CA GLU A 585 3.75 -9.75 -28.98
C GLU A 585 3.10 -9.20 -30.25
N ALA A 586 2.76 -7.90 -30.30
CA ALA A 586 2.13 -7.25 -31.43
C ALA A 586 2.98 -7.27 -32.71
N LEU A 587 4.32 -7.20 -32.57
CA LEU A 587 5.25 -7.27 -33.68
C LEU A 587 5.52 -8.71 -34.17
N ASN A 588 5.30 -9.73 -33.31
CA ASN A 588 5.53 -11.13 -33.63
C ASN A 588 4.25 -11.89 -34.04
N ALA A 589 3.07 -11.41 -33.65
CA ALA A 589 1.80 -12.17 -33.80
C ALA A 589 1.23 -12.14 -35.23
N GLY A 590 1.83 -11.46 -36.17
CA GLY A 590 1.43 -11.51 -37.57
C GLY A 590 -0.04 -11.22 -37.87
N GLY A 591 -0.66 -10.27 -37.16
CA GLY A 591 -2.07 -9.88 -37.41
C GLY A 591 -3.14 -10.74 -36.77
N ALA A 592 -2.82 -11.85 -36.12
CA ALA A 592 -3.80 -12.76 -35.53
C ALA A 592 -4.46 -12.27 -34.22
N ALA A 593 -3.86 -11.29 -33.54
CA ALA A 593 -4.30 -10.87 -32.21
C ALA A 593 -5.55 -9.95 -32.18
N ASP A 594 -5.88 -9.22 -33.27
CA ASP A 594 -6.90 -8.18 -33.25
C ASP A 594 -8.04 -8.35 -34.29
N GLY A 595 -8.21 -9.52 -34.90
CA GLY A 595 -9.33 -9.78 -35.84
C GLY A 595 -9.39 -8.84 -37.05
N GLY A 596 -8.36 -8.04 -37.27
CA GLY A 596 -8.25 -7.04 -38.34
C GLY A 596 -7.23 -7.44 -39.40
N ALA A 597 -7.67 -7.25 -40.62
CA ALA A 597 -7.07 -7.55 -41.90
C ALA A 597 -5.53 -7.73 -41.92
N GLU A 598 -5.15 -8.83 -42.53
CA GLU A 598 -3.88 -9.22 -43.10
C GLU A 598 -3.00 -8.02 -43.52
N GLY A 599 -2.03 -7.69 -42.69
CA GLY A 599 -0.87 -6.91 -43.10
C GLY A 599 0.35 -7.72 -42.72
N GLU A 600 0.93 -8.43 -43.68
CA GLU A 600 2.25 -9.05 -43.51
C GLU A 600 3.23 -8.01 -42.97
N ILE A 601 3.90 -8.34 -41.89
CA ILE A 601 5.10 -7.59 -41.50
C ILE A 601 6.20 -7.97 -42.50
N ASP A 602 6.23 -7.26 -43.61
CA ASP A 602 7.30 -7.40 -44.59
C ASP A 602 8.59 -6.78 -44.03
N GLY A 603 9.42 -7.59 -43.41
CA GLY A 603 10.73 -7.17 -42.92
C GLY A 603 11.28 -8.03 -41.78
N PRO A 604 12.58 -8.02 -41.54
CA PRO A 604 13.17 -8.74 -40.43
C PRO A 604 12.71 -8.15 -39.08
N LEU A 605 12.44 -9.02 -38.09
CA LEU A 605 12.19 -8.63 -36.71
C LEU A 605 13.28 -7.66 -36.23
N ARG A 606 12.87 -6.52 -35.69
CA ARG A 606 13.82 -5.54 -35.16
C ARG A 606 14.25 -5.95 -33.74
N PRO A 607 15.52 -5.84 -33.38
CA PRO A 607 15.97 -6.05 -32.01
C PRO A 607 15.26 -5.10 -31.06
N MET A 608 14.77 -5.66 -29.95
CA MET A 608 14.13 -4.89 -28.90
C MET A 608 14.96 -4.91 -27.61
N LEU A 609 14.94 -3.80 -26.88
CA LEU A 609 15.44 -3.69 -25.52
C LEU A 609 14.28 -3.23 -24.64
N MET A 610 13.87 -4.06 -23.69
CA MET A 610 12.84 -3.71 -22.72
C MET A 610 13.50 -3.18 -21.46
N LEU A 611 13.17 -1.96 -21.06
CA LEU A 611 13.61 -1.32 -19.83
C LEU A 611 12.42 -1.12 -18.91
N GLY A 612 12.53 -1.63 -17.70
CA GLY A 612 11.48 -1.60 -16.67
C GLY A 612 11.99 -2.21 -15.37
N LEU A 613 11.08 -2.52 -14.47
CA LEU A 613 11.42 -3.11 -13.18
C LEU A 613 11.81 -4.58 -13.37
N PRO A 614 12.93 -5.04 -12.75
CA PRO A 614 13.43 -6.40 -12.89
C PRO A 614 12.56 -7.41 -12.15
N ASP A 615 12.82 -8.72 -12.41
CA ASP A 615 12.14 -9.86 -11.73
C ASP A 615 12.63 -10.04 -10.29
N ARG A 616 12.40 -9.02 -9.47
CA ARG A 616 12.61 -9.03 -8.02
C ARG A 616 11.79 -7.93 -7.35
N PHE A 617 11.44 -8.14 -6.08
CA PHE A 617 10.83 -7.07 -5.28
C PHE A 617 11.86 -5.99 -4.97
N ILE A 618 11.49 -4.73 -5.24
CA ILE A 618 12.35 -3.57 -4.98
C ILE A 618 12.04 -3.05 -3.57
N ASP A 619 13.07 -2.90 -2.76
CA ASP A 619 12.96 -2.44 -1.38
C ASP A 619 12.54 -0.96 -1.30
N HIS A 620 12.22 -0.54 -0.07
CA HIS A 620 11.86 0.85 0.24
C HIS A 620 13.08 1.78 0.13
N GLY A 621 12.81 3.05 -0.21
CA GLY A 621 13.85 4.06 -0.34
C GLY A 621 13.30 5.35 -0.95
N ASP A 622 14.19 6.22 -1.37
CA ASP A 622 13.84 7.40 -2.17
C ASP A 622 13.48 6.99 -3.60
N HIS A 623 12.32 7.43 -4.08
CA HIS A 623 11.79 7.01 -5.38
C HIS A 623 12.77 7.27 -6.55
N GLN A 624 13.36 8.46 -6.60
CA GLN A 624 14.27 8.81 -7.69
C GLN A 624 15.57 7.99 -7.64
N LYS A 625 16.08 7.73 -6.41
CA LYS A 625 17.26 6.90 -6.22
C LYS A 625 16.98 5.44 -6.60
N LEU A 626 15.78 4.94 -6.30
CA LEU A 626 15.37 3.60 -6.71
C LEU A 626 15.30 3.48 -8.23
N LEU A 627 14.68 4.43 -8.93
CA LEU A 627 14.65 4.46 -10.40
C LEU A 627 16.06 4.52 -10.98
N ALA A 628 16.95 5.34 -10.44
CA ALA A 628 18.34 5.44 -10.88
C ALA A 628 19.12 4.14 -10.66
N ALA A 629 18.89 3.45 -9.52
CA ALA A 629 19.50 2.15 -9.23
C ALA A 629 19.05 1.06 -10.22
N GLU A 630 17.81 1.13 -10.70
CA GLU A 630 17.29 0.22 -11.75
C GLU A 630 17.64 0.68 -13.17
N GLY A 631 18.39 1.78 -13.33
CA GLY A 631 18.79 2.30 -14.64
C GLY A 631 17.66 2.95 -15.43
N LEU A 632 16.62 3.42 -14.75
CA LEU A 632 15.44 4.07 -15.34
C LEU A 632 15.50 5.61 -15.27
N ASP A 633 16.60 6.17 -14.78
CA ASP A 633 16.95 7.58 -14.95
C ASP A 633 17.56 7.83 -16.35
N ALA A 634 17.69 9.10 -16.75
CA ALA A 634 18.20 9.45 -18.07
C ALA A 634 19.59 8.86 -18.35
N GLY A 635 20.50 8.86 -17.36
CA GLY A 635 21.84 8.30 -17.47
C GLY A 635 21.83 6.77 -17.59
N GLY A 636 20.97 6.10 -16.87
CA GLY A 636 20.78 4.64 -16.93
C GLY A 636 20.21 4.18 -18.25
N ILE A 637 19.19 4.88 -18.75
CA ILE A 637 18.58 4.64 -20.07
C ILE A 637 19.65 4.80 -21.17
N GLU A 638 20.40 5.90 -21.14
CA GLU A 638 21.48 6.14 -22.10
C GLU A 638 22.52 5.01 -22.08
N ARG A 639 23.00 4.63 -20.89
CA ARG A 639 23.99 3.53 -20.74
C ARG A 639 23.46 2.21 -21.28
N SER A 640 22.22 1.85 -20.94
CA SER A 640 21.60 0.58 -21.37
C SER A 640 21.48 0.51 -22.90
N ILE A 641 21.05 1.60 -23.54
CA ILE A 641 20.92 1.68 -24.99
C ILE A 641 22.30 1.64 -25.67
N ARG A 642 23.29 2.40 -25.15
CA ARG A 642 24.67 2.36 -25.70
C ARG A 642 25.30 0.99 -25.57
N ASN A 643 25.13 0.33 -24.43
CA ASN A 643 25.69 -1.02 -24.23
C ASN A 643 25.09 -2.04 -25.18
N ARG A 644 23.82 -1.93 -25.52
CA ARG A 644 23.12 -2.88 -26.39
C ARG A 644 23.26 -2.54 -27.88
N PHE A 645 23.22 -1.24 -28.21
CA PHE A 645 23.06 -0.73 -29.57
C PHE A 645 24.11 0.32 -29.94
N ALA A 646 25.35 0.19 -29.47
CA ALA A 646 26.44 1.16 -29.65
C ALA A 646 26.61 1.62 -31.10
N ARG A 647 26.44 0.70 -32.06
CA ARG A 647 26.60 0.99 -33.50
C ARG A 647 25.49 1.86 -34.10
N TRP A 648 24.34 1.97 -33.43
CA TRP A 648 23.15 2.65 -33.94
C TRP A 648 22.86 3.98 -33.26
N VAL A 649 23.68 4.37 -32.30
CA VAL A 649 23.50 5.63 -31.56
C VAL A 649 24.70 6.58 -31.77
N ALA A 650 24.48 7.87 -31.52
CA ALA A 650 25.53 8.86 -31.64
C ALA A 650 26.70 8.55 -30.69
N PRO A 651 27.95 8.72 -31.10
CA PRO A 651 29.11 8.69 -30.22
C PRO A 651 28.92 9.68 -29.06
N ARG A 652 29.49 9.35 -27.92
CA ARG A 652 29.50 10.30 -26.80
C ARG A 652 30.33 11.53 -27.22
N ALA A 653 29.79 12.75 -27.04
CA ALA A 653 30.58 13.94 -27.19
C ALA A 653 31.78 13.87 -26.24
N THR A 654 32.99 13.87 -26.76
CA THR A 654 34.21 14.02 -25.99
C THR A 654 34.18 15.43 -25.40
N VAL A 655 34.11 15.54 -24.08
CA VAL A 655 34.39 16.80 -23.40
C VAL A 655 35.89 17.04 -23.61
N GLU A 656 36.24 17.85 -24.60
CA GLU A 656 37.58 18.42 -24.66
C GLU A 656 37.81 19.23 -23.39
N HIS A 657 38.67 18.72 -22.50
CA HIS A 657 39.22 19.55 -21.48
C HIS A 657 39.91 20.72 -22.16
N ALA A 658 39.30 21.87 -22.11
CA ALA A 658 39.95 23.11 -22.48
C ALA A 658 41.29 23.16 -21.72
N GLY A 659 42.37 22.98 -22.45
CA GLY A 659 43.71 22.98 -21.91
C GLY A 659 43.95 24.25 -21.11
N ALA A 660 44.53 24.10 -19.94
CA ALA A 660 45.05 25.20 -19.16
C ALA A 660 46.02 26.03 -20.04
N PRO A 661 45.94 27.37 -19.99
CA PRO A 661 46.88 28.19 -20.78
C PRO A 661 48.29 27.96 -20.21
N ASN A 662 49.18 27.54 -21.12
CA ASN A 662 50.62 27.53 -20.89
C ASN A 662 51.09 28.92 -20.44
N SER A 663 51.44 29.09 -19.21
CA SER A 663 52.26 30.23 -18.75
C SER A 663 53.71 29.92 -18.99
N SER A 664 54.18 30.21 -20.20
CA SER A 664 55.61 30.40 -20.51
C SER A 664 55.79 31.84 -20.92
N ALA A 665 56.37 32.63 -20.03
CA ALA A 665 57.18 33.78 -20.45
C ALA A 665 58.03 34.24 -19.29
N THR A 666 59.28 34.07 -19.48
CA THR A 666 60.44 34.89 -19.09
C THR A 666 60.37 35.63 -17.74
#